data_d5d09fe74255a2ff1fb495ceb4b457a0
#
_entry.id   d5d09fe74255a2ff1fb495ceb4b457a0
#
_cell.length_a   1.000
_cell.length_b   1.000
_cell.length_c   1.000
_cell.angle_alpha   90.00
_cell.angle_beta   90.00
_cell.angle_gamma   90.00
#
_symmetry.space_group_name_H-M   'P 1'
#
loop_
_entity.id
_entity.type
_entity.pdbx_description
1 polymer ?
#
loop_
_entity_poly.entity_id
_entity_poly.type
_entity_poly.pdbx_seq_one_letter_code
_entity_poly.pdbx_strand_id
1 'polypeptide(L)'
;MKTRRLLAVLTIIAVVIAMMPAMAFAEETPTDVAPAPAKSDDIVILATSDVHCAVDDNIGYAGLAAYKKQMEEQYNYVALVDAGDAIQGGTIGTLSKGTYLRDIMDEMGYDVRVPGNHEFDYGMDQFLNEIAGKAATKYVSCNFVDKNNKPVFDAYTIKEYGDKKVAFVGVTTPETFFKSTPTYFQDKDGNYIYGFCEGNDGKDLYKAVQTAVDAAKAAGADYVIAVGHLGDDPASTPWTSSEVIANTTGLTAFIDGHAHMTFTKPVKDKSGKSVQVVSTGTKLENIGKIVIDAKGIATVSNVTAEEASAKDADMEAFVKKIQAKYTELENKVVAKTSVKLRISDDNDNRLVRSEETNLGDLCADAYKNVLGADIAFVNGGGIRVNVDAGDITYGEIIAVHPFGNMACVVEATGQQIKDALEFGARNVGKGENGGFLQVSGLTYDINTFIEPSIEINDKGEFVKVTGEYRVSNIMVGGKELDLEKTYKLASHNYMLKQGGDGFVMFKNNKVLQDEVMIDNQVLITYIQDYLKGTVGSEYAKPQGRIKIISNEAFKTLSEKLEIAEYTCTVKAKSTKSYVQLTWNACKADGVKYQVYRSTKSTSGYKKVITTSKTSYKTTKLTKGKTYYFKVRAIKTINGSTYYGHWSNKVTGKRAA
;
A
#
# COMPACT_ATOMS: atom_id res chain seq x y z
N MET A 1 -20.83 15.58 75.34
CA MET A 1 -20.99 16.57 74.25
C MET A 1 -21.50 16.00 72.94
N LYS A 2 -21.56 14.69 72.72
CA LYS A 2 -22.08 14.09 71.46
C LYS A 2 -23.60 13.90 71.38
N THR A 3 -24.28 13.81 72.54
CA THR A 3 -25.75 13.62 72.63
C THR A 3 -26.58 14.87 72.41
N ARG A 4 -26.02 16.09 72.66
CA ARG A 4 -26.75 17.35 72.45
C ARG A 4 -26.79 17.84 71.00
N ARG A 5 -25.87 17.34 70.11
CA ARG A 5 -25.88 17.70 68.67
C ARG A 5 -26.86 16.84 67.85
N LEU A 6 -27.18 15.62 68.33
CA LEU A 6 -28.17 14.77 67.66
C LEU A 6 -29.61 15.22 67.86
N LEU A 7 -29.93 15.82 69.01
CA LEU A 7 -31.27 16.35 69.29
C LEU A 7 -31.57 17.66 68.50
N ALA A 8 -30.56 18.49 68.25
CA ALA A 8 -30.73 19.74 67.49
C ALA A 8 -30.97 19.48 66.00
N VAL A 9 -30.40 18.41 65.39
CA VAL A 9 -30.62 18.05 64.00
C VAL A 9 -32.00 17.43 63.80
N LEU A 10 -32.50 16.64 64.73
CA LEU A 10 -33.85 16.07 64.65
C LEU A 10 -34.96 17.11 64.85
N THR A 11 -34.73 18.19 65.63
CA THR A 11 -35.72 19.26 65.82
C THR A 11 -35.80 20.19 64.57
N ILE A 12 -34.70 20.39 63.84
CA ILE A 12 -34.70 21.17 62.60
C ILE A 12 -35.44 20.42 61.46
N ILE A 13 -35.29 19.10 61.36
CA ILE A 13 -36.00 18.30 60.37
C ILE A 13 -37.52 18.27 60.63
N ALA A 14 -37.94 18.24 61.91
CA ALA A 14 -39.36 18.24 62.27
C ALA A 14 -40.04 19.62 62.00
N VAL A 15 -39.34 20.75 62.14
CA VAL A 15 -39.89 22.10 61.88
C VAL A 15 -39.96 22.39 60.35
N VAL A 16 -39.06 21.82 59.55
CA VAL A 16 -39.09 21.97 58.06
C VAL A 16 -40.25 21.17 57.45
N ILE A 17 -40.63 20.04 58.02
CA ILE A 17 -41.76 19.24 57.53
C ILE A 17 -43.12 19.89 57.93
N ALA A 18 -43.21 20.71 58.97
CA ALA A 18 -44.44 21.36 59.43
C ALA A 18 -44.77 22.70 58.71
N MET A 19 -43.85 23.20 57.84
CA MET A 19 -44.03 24.44 57.07
C MET A 19 -44.16 24.24 55.54
N MET A 20 -44.34 23.00 55.05
CA MET A 20 -44.69 22.85 53.65
C MET A 20 -46.21 23.06 53.49
N PRO A 21 -46.64 24.00 52.64
CA PRO A 21 -48.05 24.09 52.27
C PRO A 21 -48.41 22.79 51.57
N ALA A 22 -49.59 22.23 51.86
CA ALA A 22 -50.16 21.10 51.18
C ALA A 22 -50.29 21.46 49.68
N MET A 23 -49.28 21.11 48.89
CA MET A 23 -49.47 21.07 47.45
C MET A 23 -50.43 19.94 47.16
N ALA A 24 -51.63 20.28 46.69
CA ALA A 24 -52.49 19.31 46.09
C ALA A 24 -51.72 18.64 44.95
N PHE A 25 -51.56 17.29 45.07
CA PHE A 25 -51.15 16.52 43.92
C PHE A 25 -52.25 16.71 42.87
N ALA A 26 -52.02 17.62 41.91
CA ALA A 26 -52.73 17.52 40.65
C ALA A 26 -52.33 16.15 40.08
N GLU A 27 -53.31 15.31 39.83
CA GLU A 27 -53.14 14.15 38.95
C GLU A 27 -52.52 14.69 37.67
N GLU A 28 -51.22 14.41 37.42
CA GLU A 28 -50.62 14.58 36.11
C GLU A 28 -51.46 13.69 35.16
N THR A 29 -52.28 14.34 34.39
CA THR A 29 -52.82 13.71 33.17
C THR A 29 -51.60 13.18 32.42
N PRO A 30 -51.63 11.92 31.94
CA PRO A 30 -50.57 11.39 31.10
C PRO A 30 -50.33 12.40 29.99
N THR A 31 -49.15 13.04 30.00
CA THR A 31 -48.73 13.82 28.85
C THR A 31 -48.78 12.84 27.68
N ASP A 32 -49.61 13.10 26.70
CA ASP A 32 -49.57 12.45 25.41
C ASP A 32 -48.14 12.57 24.92
N VAL A 33 -47.31 11.55 25.19
CA VAL A 33 -46.00 11.39 24.54
C VAL A 33 -46.36 11.22 23.08
N ALA A 34 -46.08 12.23 22.27
CA ALA A 34 -46.27 12.12 20.83
C ALA A 34 -45.66 10.79 20.38
N PRO A 35 -46.39 10.01 19.61
CA PRO A 35 -45.88 8.73 19.15
C PRO A 35 -44.54 8.97 18.46
N ALA A 36 -43.56 8.14 18.80
CA ALA A 36 -42.26 8.19 18.14
C ALA A 36 -42.46 8.24 16.61
N PRO A 37 -41.70 9.04 15.86
CA PRO A 37 -41.88 9.10 14.42
C PRO A 37 -41.79 7.69 13.83
N ALA A 38 -42.70 7.36 12.90
CA ALA A 38 -42.66 6.05 12.24
C ALA A 38 -41.33 5.88 11.52
N LYS A 39 -40.74 4.68 11.69
CA LYS A 39 -39.49 4.34 11.00
C LYS A 39 -39.70 4.31 9.48
N SER A 40 -38.67 4.66 8.71
CA SER A 40 -38.70 4.49 7.25
C SER A 40 -38.66 3.01 6.86
N ASP A 41 -39.32 2.67 5.78
CA ASP A 41 -39.25 1.34 5.15
C ASP A 41 -38.12 1.24 4.09
N ASP A 42 -37.32 2.28 3.92
CA ASP A 42 -36.10 2.19 3.12
C ASP A 42 -35.15 1.15 3.70
N ILE A 43 -34.43 0.43 2.82
CA ILE A 43 -33.49 -0.60 3.24
C ILE A 43 -32.10 0.04 3.38
N VAL A 44 -31.54 -0.02 4.57
CA VAL A 44 -30.19 0.46 4.87
C VAL A 44 -29.22 -0.70 4.96
N ILE A 45 -28.12 -0.65 4.20
CA ILE A 45 -27.02 -1.61 4.26
C ILE A 45 -25.78 -0.87 4.73
N LEU A 46 -25.27 -1.25 5.89
CA LEU A 46 -23.99 -0.80 6.45
C LEU A 46 -22.91 -1.77 6.04
N ALA A 47 -21.74 -1.27 5.71
CA ALA A 47 -20.63 -2.08 5.22
C ALA A 47 -19.31 -1.73 5.89
N THR A 48 -18.50 -2.77 6.13
CA THR A 48 -17.09 -2.66 6.50
C THR A 48 -16.22 -3.39 5.48
N SER A 49 -14.97 -2.99 5.34
CA SER A 49 -13.92 -3.70 4.63
C SER A 49 -12.56 -3.40 5.24
N ASP A 50 -11.60 -4.28 5.05
CA ASP A 50 -10.19 -4.04 5.41
C ASP A 50 -9.99 -3.56 6.86
N VAL A 51 -10.75 -4.15 7.80
CA VAL A 51 -10.70 -3.75 9.20
C VAL A 51 -9.34 -4.07 9.82
N HIS A 52 -8.65 -5.12 9.36
CA HIS A 52 -7.28 -5.44 9.73
C HIS A 52 -7.03 -5.38 11.25
N CYS A 53 -7.90 -6.02 12.03
CA CYS A 53 -7.79 -6.07 13.50
C CYS A 53 -7.96 -4.72 14.24
N ALA A 54 -8.38 -3.66 13.58
CA ALA A 54 -8.59 -2.33 14.19
C ALA A 54 -9.88 -2.30 15.03
N VAL A 55 -9.84 -2.95 16.20
CA VAL A 55 -11.05 -3.17 17.01
C VAL A 55 -11.57 -1.93 17.71
N ASP A 56 -10.68 -0.98 18.03
CA ASP A 56 -10.96 0.28 18.73
C ASP A 56 -10.33 1.51 18.04
N ASP A 57 -9.62 1.33 16.94
CA ASP A 57 -9.11 2.41 16.10
C ASP A 57 -10.24 3.14 15.34
N ASN A 58 -10.09 4.42 15.07
CA ASN A 58 -11.04 5.23 14.31
C ASN A 58 -12.48 5.11 14.86
N ILE A 59 -13.44 4.65 14.04
CA ILE A 59 -14.80 4.36 14.49
C ILE A 59 -14.81 3.19 15.48
N GLY A 60 -14.00 2.17 15.26
CA GLY A 60 -13.97 0.94 16.06
C GLY A 60 -15.31 0.20 16.11
N TYR A 61 -15.32 -1.04 16.63
CA TYR A 61 -16.56 -1.81 16.69
C TYR A 61 -17.61 -1.21 17.63
N ALA A 62 -17.21 -0.52 18.71
CA ALA A 62 -18.15 0.18 19.58
C ALA A 62 -18.87 1.35 18.87
N GLY A 63 -18.16 2.07 17.99
CA GLY A 63 -18.76 3.13 17.17
C GLY A 63 -19.68 2.57 16.09
N LEU A 64 -19.27 1.50 15.43
CA LEU A 64 -20.08 0.78 14.43
C LEU A 64 -21.39 0.26 15.07
N ALA A 65 -21.30 -0.33 16.28
CA ALA A 65 -22.48 -0.82 17.00
C ALA A 65 -23.45 0.31 17.36
N ALA A 66 -22.93 1.44 17.86
CA ALA A 66 -23.76 2.61 18.17
C ALA A 66 -24.45 3.17 16.91
N TYR A 67 -23.71 3.28 15.80
CA TYR A 67 -24.26 3.77 14.53
C TYR A 67 -25.31 2.80 13.95
N LYS A 68 -25.08 1.49 14.02
CA LYS A 68 -26.06 0.47 13.62
C LYS A 68 -27.36 0.62 14.41
N LYS A 69 -27.29 0.72 15.75
CA LYS A 69 -28.45 0.96 16.62
C LYS A 69 -29.18 2.25 16.24
N GLN A 70 -28.44 3.33 15.95
CA GLN A 70 -29.04 4.58 15.49
C GLN A 70 -29.82 4.41 14.17
N MET A 71 -29.31 3.62 13.23
CA MET A 71 -30.04 3.32 11.99
C MET A 71 -31.25 2.44 12.25
N GLU A 72 -31.16 1.44 13.13
CA GLU A 72 -32.27 0.58 13.54
C GLU A 72 -33.40 1.35 14.24
N GLU A 73 -33.10 2.50 14.87
CA GLU A 73 -34.12 3.41 15.40
C GLU A 73 -34.86 4.18 14.32
N GLN A 74 -34.22 4.48 13.19
CA GLN A 74 -34.75 5.31 12.10
C GLN A 74 -35.40 4.49 10.98
N TYR A 75 -34.92 3.26 10.77
CA TYR A 75 -35.32 2.40 9.66
C TYR A 75 -35.82 1.04 10.17
N ASN A 76 -36.80 0.47 9.47
CA ASN A 76 -37.32 -0.87 9.77
C ASN A 76 -36.37 -1.97 9.29
N TYR A 77 -35.54 -1.68 8.30
CA TYR A 77 -34.69 -2.65 7.61
C TYR A 77 -33.23 -2.17 7.57
N VAL A 78 -32.38 -2.77 8.41
CA VAL A 78 -30.94 -2.48 8.49
C VAL A 78 -30.18 -3.78 8.38
N ALA A 79 -29.20 -3.83 7.48
CA ALA A 79 -28.23 -4.91 7.36
C ALA A 79 -26.83 -4.43 7.68
N LEU A 80 -25.96 -5.33 8.14
CA LEU A 80 -24.52 -5.10 8.31
C LEU A 80 -23.74 -6.17 7.56
N VAL A 81 -22.87 -5.78 6.64
CA VAL A 81 -22.09 -6.69 5.81
C VAL A 81 -20.58 -6.38 5.88
N ASP A 82 -19.75 -7.41 5.67
CA ASP A 82 -18.30 -7.27 5.64
C ASP A 82 -17.74 -7.72 4.29
N ALA A 83 -16.88 -6.90 3.69
CA ALA A 83 -16.24 -7.14 2.42
C ALA A 83 -14.82 -7.72 2.54
N GLY A 84 -14.46 -8.29 3.69
CA GLY A 84 -13.23 -9.06 3.89
C GLY A 84 -12.06 -8.29 4.49
N ASP A 85 -10.97 -9.03 4.73
CA ASP A 85 -9.74 -8.57 5.37
C ASP A 85 -9.97 -8.03 6.81
N ALA A 86 -10.79 -8.73 7.59
CA ALA A 86 -11.10 -8.33 8.95
C ALA A 86 -10.10 -8.89 9.98
N ILE A 87 -9.62 -10.14 9.79
CA ILE A 87 -9.02 -10.95 10.87
C ILE A 87 -7.50 -10.85 11.00
N GLN A 88 -6.82 -10.20 10.06
CA GLN A 88 -5.36 -10.09 9.99
C GLN A 88 -4.93 -8.61 10.09
N GLY A 89 -3.78 -8.32 10.68
CA GLY A 89 -3.20 -6.96 10.68
C GLY A 89 -2.75 -6.43 12.05
N GLY A 90 -2.96 -7.14 13.14
CA GLY A 90 -2.55 -6.72 14.47
C GLY A 90 -2.31 -7.87 15.45
N THR A 91 -1.87 -7.55 16.66
CA THR A 91 -1.55 -8.52 17.71
C THR A 91 -2.72 -9.44 18.02
N ILE A 92 -3.93 -8.91 18.10
CA ILE A 92 -5.16 -9.66 18.38
C ILE A 92 -5.41 -10.75 17.32
N GLY A 93 -5.21 -10.42 16.02
CA GLY A 93 -5.32 -11.36 14.91
C GLY A 93 -4.23 -12.43 14.97
N THR A 94 -2.96 -12.02 15.10
CA THR A 94 -1.81 -12.91 15.10
C THR A 94 -1.85 -13.91 16.25
N LEU A 95 -2.10 -13.46 17.50
CA LEU A 95 -2.14 -14.33 18.67
C LEU A 95 -3.33 -15.28 18.66
N SER A 96 -4.48 -14.85 18.15
CA SER A 96 -5.69 -15.68 18.10
C SER A 96 -5.89 -16.43 16.79
N LYS A 97 -5.02 -16.20 15.80
CA LYS A 97 -5.20 -16.66 14.42
C LYS A 97 -6.61 -16.29 13.89
N GLY A 98 -7.04 -15.04 14.18
CA GLY A 98 -8.31 -14.46 13.75
C GLY A 98 -9.54 -14.82 14.58
N THR A 99 -9.44 -15.76 15.57
CA THR A 99 -10.65 -16.21 16.31
C THR A 99 -11.27 -15.11 17.16
N TYR A 100 -10.48 -14.20 17.72
CA TYR A 100 -11.01 -13.09 18.52
C TYR A 100 -11.78 -12.09 17.66
N LEU A 101 -11.34 -11.84 16.42
CA LEU A 101 -12.07 -11.00 15.47
C LEU A 101 -13.39 -11.66 15.05
N ARG A 102 -13.38 -12.98 14.77
CA ARG A 102 -14.60 -13.72 14.53
C ARG A 102 -15.61 -13.52 15.66
N ASP A 103 -15.17 -13.68 16.93
CA ASP A 103 -16.03 -13.53 18.11
C ASP A 103 -16.60 -12.10 18.21
N ILE A 104 -15.80 -11.07 17.93
CA ILE A 104 -16.27 -9.67 17.90
C ILE A 104 -17.27 -9.45 16.78
N MET A 105 -17.02 -9.97 15.58
CA MET A 105 -17.93 -9.86 14.44
C MET A 105 -19.23 -10.64 14.67
N ASP A 106 -19.19 -11.75 15.40
CA ASP A 106 -20.37 -12.52 15.80
C ASP A 106 -21.24 -11.72 16.78
N GLU A 107 -20.62 -11.05 17.77
CA GLU A 107 -21.31 -10.15 18.72
C GLU A 107 -21.93 -8.94 17.99
N MET A 108 -21.25 -8.40 16.96
CA MET A 108 -21.76 -7.32 16.12
C MET A 108 -23.01 -7.70 15.34
N GLY A 109 -23.23 -9.00 15.08
CA GLY A 109 -24.35 -9.49 14.29
C GLY A 109 -24.26 -9.07 12.83
N TYR A 110 -23.17 -9.39 12.16
CA TYR A 110 -23.08 -9.26 10.71
C TYR A 110 -24.07 -10.19 10.00
N ASP A 111 -24.71 -9.71 8.95
CA ASP A 111 -25.67 -10.47 8.13
C ASP A 111 -24.98 -11.27 7.03
N VAL A 112 -23.85 -10.73 6.50
CA VAL A 112 -23.10 -11.31 5.38
C VAL A 112 -21.62 -11.02 5.60
N ARG A 113 -20.76 -12.00 5.28
CA ARG A 113 -19.30 -11.88 5.28
C ARG A 113 -18.76 -12.45 3.98
N VAL A 114 -17.75 -11.79 3.43
CA VAL A 114 -17.02 -12.23 2.22
C VAL A 114 -15.56 -12.41 2.59
N PRO A 115 -14.87 -13.46 2.14
CA PRO A 115 -13.45 -13.57 2.38
C PRO A 115 -12.68 -12.59 1.50
N GLY A 116 -11.79 -11.79 2.11
CA GLY A 116 -10.71 -11.12 1.43
C GLY A 116 -9.50 -12.06 1.26
N ASN A 117 -8.35 -11.53 0.86
CA ASN A 117 -7.14 -12.34 0.72
C ASN A 117 -6.50 -12.68 2.09
N HIS A 118 -6.66 -11.83 3.08
CA HIS A 118 -6.05 -12.02 4.40
C HIS A 118 -6.85 -12.94 5.34
N GLU A 119 -8.03 -13.36 4.99
CA GLU A 119 -8.75 -14.43 5.71
C GLU A 119 -8.00 -15.76 5.62
N PHE A 120 -7.15 -15.97 4.61
CA PHE A 120 -6.39 -17.20 4.40
C PHE A 120 -4.99 -17.20 5.07
N ASP A 121 -4.51 -16.08 5.61
CA ASP A 121 -3.13 -15.92 6.10
C ASP A 121 -2.75 -16.84 7.27
N TYR A 122 -3.72 -17.30 8.04
CA TYR A 122 -3.49 -18.26 9.12
C TYR A 122 -3.67 -19.72 8.68
N GLY A 123 -3.81 -19.97 7.39
CA GLY A 123 -3.95 -21.27 6.76
C GLY A 123 -5.40 -21.66 6.43
N MET A 124 -5.54 -22.51 5.41
CA MET A 124 -6.86 -22.94 4.91
C MET A 124 -7.69 -23.65 5.97
N ASP A 125 -7.11 -24.57 6.73
CA ASP A 125 -7.81 -25.28 7.81
C ASP A 125 -8.28 -24.32 8.91
N GLN A 126 -7.46 -23.35 9.28
CA GLN A 126 -7.82 -22.31 10.23
C GLN A 126 -9.01 -21.49 9.73
N PHE A 127 -8.96 -21.05 8.47
CA PHE A 127 -10.06 -20.27 7.89
C PHE A 127 -11.35 -21.09 7.77
N LEU A 128 -11.31 -22.25 7.12
CA LEU A 128 -12.51 -23.03 6.86
C LEU A 128 -13.16 -23.63 8.12
N ASN A 129 -12.35 -24.09 9.08
CA ASN A 129 -12.87 -24.82 10.24
C ASN A 129 -13.04 -23.95 11.48
N GLU A 130 -12.12 -23.00 11.74
CA GLU A 130 -12.12 -22.19 12.96
C GLU A 130 -12.78 -20.81 12.77
N ILE A 131 -12.61 -20.20 11.60
CA ILE A 131 -13.17 -18.89 11.32
C ILE A 131 -14.55 -19.06 10.67
N ALA A 132 -14.60 -19.46 9.40
CA ALA A 132 -15.87 -19.56 8.64
C ALA A 132 -16.81 -20.65 9.17
N GLY A 133 -16.24 -21.80 9.57
CA GLY A 133 -17.02 -22.95 10.06
C GLY A 133 -17.66 -22.74 11.43
N LYS A 134 -17.13 -21.82 12.24
CA LYS A 134 -17.68 -21.48 13.58
C LYS A 134 -18.31 -20.09 13.65
N ALA A 135 -18.25 -19.30 12.59
CA ALA A 135 -18.90 -18.00 12.53
C ALA A 135 -20.42 -18.13 12.65
N ALA A 136 -21.05 -17.22 13.38
CA ALA A 136 -22.50 -17.17 13.52
C ALA A 136 -23.19 -16.91 12.15
N THR A 137 -22.52 -16.13 11.29
CA THR A 137 -22.98 -15.83 9.92
C THR A 137 -22.08 -16.50 8.90
N LYS A 138 -22.69 -17.15 7.91
CA LYS A 138 -21.97 -17.83 6.84
C LYS A 138 -21.26 -16.85 5.91
N TYR A 139 -20.06 -17.24 5.46
CA TYR A 139 -19.37 -16.58 4.37
C TYR A 139 -20.02 -16.90 3.03
N VAL A 140 -19.97 -15.96 2.09
CA VAL A 140 -20.40 -16.13 0.70
C VAL A 140 -19.27 -15.76 -0.25
N SER A 141 -19.11 -16.53 -1.35
CA SER A 141 -18.17 -16.20 -2.44
C SER A 141 -18.56 -16.97 -3.69
N CYS A 142 -18.83 -16.27 -4.79
CA CYS A 142 -19.22 -16.88 -6.05
C CYS A 142 -18.06 -17.46 -6.87
N ASN A 143 -16.82 -17.09 -6.51
CA ASN A 143 -15.64 -17.41 -7.29
C ASN A 143 -14.53 -18.13 -6.51
N PHE A 144 -14.66 -18.30 -5.18
CA PHE A 144 -13.78 -19.21 -4.44
C PHE A 144 -14.24 -20.64 -4.65
N VAL A 145 -13.46 -21.42 -5.40
CA VAL A 145 -13.85 -22.74 -5.91
C VAL A 145 -12.84 -23.83 -5.55
N ASP A 146 -13.30 -25.06 -5.49
CA ASP A 146 -12.43 -26.24 -5.36
C ASP A 146 -11.83 -26.65 -6.73
N LYS A 147 -10.98 -27.68 -6.73
CA LYS A 147 -10.33 -28.24 -7.95
C LYS A 147 -11.31 -28.74 -9.03
N ASN A 148 -12.57 -28.88 -8.74
CA ASN A 148 -13.63 -29.27 -9.66
C ASN A 148 -14.46 -28.07 -10.13
N ASN A 149 -14.01 -26.85 -9.85
CA ASN A 149 -14.72 -25.60 -10.09
C ASN A 149 -16.09 -25.50 -9.34
N LYS A 150 -16.23 -26.23 -8.22
CA LYS A 150 -17.40 -26.12 -7.38
C LYS A 150 -17.15 -25.02 -6.32
N PRO A 151 -18.08 -24.06 -6.13
CA PRO A 151 -17.95 -23.07 -5.07
C PRO A 151 -17.78 -23.72 -3.70
N VAL A 152 -16.81 -23.20 -2.89
CA VAL A 152 -16.55 -23.64 -1.51
C VAL A 152 -17.59 -23.09 -0.57
N PHE A 153 -18.07 -21.88 -0.82
CA PHE A 153 -19.16 -21.22 -0.13
C PHE A 153 -20.38 -21.06 -1.05
N ASP A 154 -21.54 -20.73 -0.48
CA ASP A 154 -22.68 -20.30 -1.29
C ASP A 154 -22.29 -19.03 -2.07
N ALA A 155 -22.68 -18.94 -3.33
CA ALA A 155 -22.34 -17.82 -4.20
C ALA A 155 -23.01 -16.51 -3.75
N TYR A 156 -24.15 -16.61 -3.12
CA TYR A 156 -24.94 -15.50 -2.60
C TYR A 156 -25.84 -15.95 -1.45
N THR A 157 -26.38 -14.98 -0.71
CA THR A 157 -27.49 -15.19 0.24
C THR A 157 -28.59 -14.18 -0.02
N ILE A 158 -29.85 -14.53 0.30
CA ILE A 158 -31.01 -13.63 0.17
C ILE A 158 -31.53 -13.32 1.57
N LYS A 159 -31.76 -12.02 1.83
CA LYS A 159 -32.45 -11.52 3.03
C LYS A 159 -33.77 -10.87 2.64
N GLU A 160 -34.80 -11.05 3.47
CA GLU A 160 -36.12 -10.48 3.25
C GLU A 160 -36.32 -9.24 4.12
N TYR A 161 -36.75 -8.15 3.52
CA TYR A 161 -37.04 -6.86 4.14
C TYR A 161 -38.45 -6.42 3.75
N GLY A 162 -39.41 -6.79 4.59
CA GLY A 162 -40.82 -6.62 4.26
C GLY A 162 -41.22 -7.47 3.06
N ASP A 163 -41.68 -6.83 2.00
CA ASP A 163 -42.05 -7.47 0.73
C ASP A 163 -40.88 -7.54 -0.27
N LYS A 164 -39.69 -7.02 0.09
CA LYS A 164 -38.51 -6.96 -0.77
C LYS A 164 -37.48 -8.02 -0.39
N LYS A 165 -36.81 -8.54 -1.40
CA LYS A 165 -35.69 -9.50 -1.28
C LYS A 165 -34.41 -8.88 -1.78
N VAL A 166 -33.40 -8.81 -0.92
CA VAL A 166 -32.04 -8.35 -1.29
C VAL A 166 -31.11 -9.56 -1.32
N ALA A 167 -30.49 -9.79 -2.47
CA ALA A 167 -29.42 -10.76 -2.60
C ALA A 167 -28.07 -10.08 -2.40
N PHE A 168 -27.20 -10.73 -1.64
CA PHE A 168 -25.79 -10.34 -1.45
C PHE A 168 -24.92 -11.39 -2.12
N VAL A 169 -24.24 -11.01 -3.20
CA VAL A 169 -23.31 -11.84 -3.97
C VAL A 169 -21.90 -11.57 -3.48
N GLY A 170 -21.22 -12.59 -2.94
CA GLY A 170 -19.83 -12.47 -2.47
C GLY A 170 -18.83 -12.59 -3.62
N VAL A 171 -17.77 -11.77 -3.61
CA VAL A 171 -16.71 -11.81 -4.62
C VAL A 171 -15.36 -11.66 -3.94
N THR A 172 -14.49 -12.67 -4.08
CA THR A 172 -13.13 -12.71 -3.51
C THR A 172 -12.11 -12.38 -4.60
N THR A 173 -11.09 -11.57 -4.29
CA THR A 173 -10.07 -11.22 -5.29
C THR A 173 -9.25 -12.43 -5.75
N PRO A 174 -9.04 -12.62 -7.06
CA PRO A 174 -8.07 -13.59 -7.56
C PRO A 174 -6.62 -13.30 -7.14
N GLU A 175 -6.29 -12.07 -6.77
CA GLU A 175 -4.98 -11.73 -6.20
C GLU A 175 -4.65 -12.49 -4.92
N THR A 176 -5.63 -13.14 -4.29
CA THR A 176 -5.46 -14.03 -3.13
C THR A 176 -4.37 -15.08 -3.34
N PHE A 177 -4.16 -15.57 -4.56
CA PHE A 177 -3.09 -16.52 -4.86
C PHE A 177 -1.69 -16.02 -4.48
N PHE A 178 -1.42 -14.73 -4.62
CA PHE A 178 -0.10 -14.14 -4.36
C PHE A 178 -0.11 -13.05 -3.28
N LYS A 179 -1.30 -12.61 -2.86
CA LYS A 179 -1.45 -11.67 -1.74
C LYS A 179 -1.63 -12.38 -0.39
N SER A 180 -1.97 -13.67 -0.41
CA SER A 180 -1.87 -14.59 0.72
C SER A 180 -0.75 -15.61 0.46
N THR A 181 -0.70 -16.69 1.25
CA THR A 181 0.34 -17.72 1.14
C THR A 181 -0.05 -18.78 0.09
N PRO A 182 0.59 -18.82 -1.09
CA PRO A 182 0.18 -19.67 -2.22
C PRO A 182 0.04 -21.15 -1.88
N THR A 183 0.88 -21.68 -0.98
CA THR A 183 0.85 -23.10 -0.60
C THR A 183 -0.41 -23.51 0.15
N TYR A 184 -1.17 -22.57 0.71
CA TYR A 184 -2.45 -22.88 1.37
C TYR A 184 -3.55 -23.27 0.38
N PHE A 185 -3.36 -22.97 -0.90
CA PHE A 185 -4.28 -23.33 -1.99
C PHE A 185 -3.84 -24.58 -2.75
N GLN A 186 -2.74 -25.23 -2.34
CA GLN A 186 -2.11 -26.36 -3.01
C GLN A 186 -2.21 -27.65 -2.19
N ASP A 187 -2.14 -28.79 -2.89
CA ASP A 187 -1.92 -30.09 -2.27
C ASP A 187 -0.42 -30.29 -1.92
N LYS A 188 -0.10 -31.41 -1.28
CA LYS A 188 1.29 -31.77 -0.90
C LYS A 188 2.27 -31.89 -2.08
N ASP A 189 1.76 -32.04 -3.29
CA ASP A 189 2.55 -32.17 -4.53
C ASP A 189 2.68 -30.79 -5.25
N GLY A 190 2.13 -29.71 -4.66
CA GLY A 190 2.19 -28.35 -5.18
C GLY A 190 1.14 -28.03 -6.25
N ASN A 191 0.15 -28.92 -6.48
CA ASN A 191 -0.93 -28.63 -7.42
C ASN A 191 -2.01 -27.80 -6.73
N TYR A 192 -2.49 -26.76 -7.40
CA TYR A 192 -3.59 -25.97 -6.89
C TYR A 192 -4.89 -26.79 -6.80
N ILE A 193 -5.46 -26.84 -5.60
CA ILE A 193 -6.74 -27.50 -5.30
C ILE A 193 -7.88 -26.53 -4.99
N TYR A 194 -7.57 -25.24 -4.98
CA TYR A 194 -8.52 -24.13 -4.89
C TYR A 194 -8.23 -23.13 -5.99
N GLY A 195 -9.25 -22.36 -6.38
CA GLY A 195 -9.19 -21.32 -7.39
C GLY A 195 -10.11 -20.14 -7.09
N PHE A 196 -9.89 -19.01 -7.77
CA PHE A 196 -10.69 -17.78 -7.62
C PHE A 196 -11.30 -17.33 -8.95
N CYS A 197 -11.43 -18.22 -9.93
CA CYS A 197 -11.86 -17.90 -11.30
C CYS A 197 -10.98 -16.84 -11.96
N GLU A 198 -9.66 -16.95 -11.80
CA GLU A 198 -8.65 -15.97 -12.18
C GLU A 198 -8.37 -15.90 -13.69
N GLY A 199 -8.77 -16.92 -14.45
CA GLY A 199 -8.34 -17.15 -15.83
C GLY A 199 -8.99 -16.25 -16.89
N ASN A 200 -8.53 -16.44 -18.14
CA ASN A 200 -9.08 -15.84 -19.37
C ASN A 200 -9.15 -14.30 -19.32
N ASP A 201 -8.12 -13.66 -18.77
CA ASP A 201 -8.04 -12.20 -18.68
C ASP A 201 -9.27 -11.60 -17.96
N GLY A 202 -9.56 -12.13 -16.75
CA GLY A 202 -10.66 -11.74 -15.88
C GLY A 202 -12.05 -12.26 -16.27
N LYS A 203 -12.21 -12.85 -17.47
CA LYS A 203 -13.54 -13.26 -17.97
C LYS A 203 -14.19 -14.38 -17.15
N ASP A 204 -13.38 -15.24 -16.53
CA ASP A 204 -13.89 -16.30 -15.68
C ASP A 204 -14.50 -15.73 -14.39
N LEU A 205 -13.90 -14.70 -13.81
CA LEU A 205 -14.46 -13.94 -12.68
C LEU A 205 -15.78 -13.26 -13.08
N TYR A 206 -15.79 -12.54 -14.22
CA TYR A 206 -17.00 -11.85 -14.68
C TYR A 206 -18.16 -12.82 -14.92
N LYS A 207 -17.84 -14.02 -15.45
CA LYS A 207 -18.83 -15.09 -15.66
C LYS A 207 -19.34 -15.64 -14.33
N ALA A 208 -18.47 -15.85 -13.33
CA ALA A 208 -18.87 -16.32 -12.02
C ALA A 208 -19.84 -15.33 -11.35
N VAL A 209 -19.51 -14.04 -11.36
CA VAL A 209 -20.36 -12.98 -10.82
C VAL A 209 -21.69 -12.91 -11.57
N GLN A 210 -21.69 -12.90 -12.92
CA GLN A 210 -22.93 -12.85 -13.71
C GLN A 210 -23.83 -14.07 -13.42
N THR A 211 -23.24 -15.26 -13.30
CA THR A 211 -23.97 -16.49 -12.98
C THR A 211 -24.65 -16.38 -11.61
N ALA A 212 -23.95 -15.84 -10.61
CA ALA A 212 -24.51 -15.63 -9.26
C ALA A 212 -25.62 -14.58 -9.26
N VAL A 213 -25.45 -13.47 -9.99
CA VAL A 213 -26.48 -12.42 -10.15
C VAL A 213 -27.75 -12.98 -10.82
N ASP A 214 -27.60 -13.76 -11.89
CA ASP A 214 -28.73 -14.35 -12.61
C ASP A 214 -29.45 -15.37 -11.74
N ALA A 215 -28.72 -16.20 -10.99
CA ALA A 215 -29.31 -17.17 -10.05
C ALA A 215 -30.05 -16.48 -8.91
N ALA A 216 -29.52 -15.40 -8.34
CA ALA A 216 -30.15 -14.61 -7.29
C ALA A 216 -31.49 -14.00 -7.79
N LYS A 217 -31.50 -13.45 -9.01
CA LYS A 217 -32.72 -12.92 -9.64
C LYS A 217 -33.74 -14.00 -9.93
N ALA A 218 -33.30 -15.16 -10.44
CA ALA A 218 -34.16 -16.30 -10.67
C ALA A 218 -34.78 -16.85 -9.37
N ALA A 219 -34.09 -16.69 -8.23
CA ALA A 219 -34.58 -16.99 -6.89
C ALA A 219 -35.53 -15.90 -6.32
N GLY A 220 -35.81 -14.85 -7.09
CA GLY A 220 -36.79 -13.81 -6.75
C GLY A 220 -36.19 -12.59 -6.02
N ALA A 221 -34.91 -12.34 -6.13
CA ALA A 221 -34.29 -11.12 -5.57
C ALA A 221 -34.75 -9.86 -6.34
N ASP A 222 -35.29 -8.89 -5.63
CA ASP A 222 -35.65 -7.56 -6.17
C ASP A 222 -34.40 -6.74 -6.43
N TYR A 223 -33.44 -6.80 -5.49
CA TYR A 223 -32.17 -6.08 -5.53
C TYR A 223 -31.00 -7.05 -5.38
N VAL A 224 -29.91 -6.79 -6.09
CA VAL A 224 -28.68 -7.56 -6.01
C VAL A 224 -27.51 -6.63 -5.67
N ILE A 225 -26.93 -6.83 -4.50
CA ILE A 225 -25.75 -6.12 -4.02
C ILE A 225 -24.55 -7.06 -4.15
N ALA A 226 -23.52 -6.64 -4.87
CA ALA A 226 -22.23 -7.33 -4.79
C ALA A 226 -21.47 -6.83 -3.55
N VAL A 227 -20.98 -7.77 -2.75
CA VAL A 227 -20.05 -7.51 -1.64
C VAL A 227 -18.72 -8.11 -2.08
N GLY A 228 -17.81 -7.27 -2.51
CA GLY A 228 -16.58 -7.68 -3.16
C GLY A 228 -15.34 -7.23 -2.42
N HIS A 229 -14.29 -8.04 -2.49
CA HIS A 229 -12.96 -7.70 -2.05
C HIS A 229 -12.04 -7.73 -3.27
N LEU A 230 -12.12 -6.69 -4.12
CA LEU A 230 -11.45 -6.63 -5.42
C LEU A 230 -10.50 -5.44 -5.56
N GLY A 231 -10.90 -4.30 -4.97
CA GLY A 231 -10.26 -3.01 -5.16
C GLY A 231 -10.55 -2.40 -6.52
N ASP A 232 -10.14 -1.14 -6.65
CA ASP A 232 -10.22 -0.41 -7.91
C ASP A 232 -8.89 0.28 -8.25
N ASP A 233 -7.80 -0.27 -7.74
CA ASP A 233 -6.45 0.13 -8.14
C ASP A 233 -6.16 -0.44 -9.54
N PRO A 234 -5.66 0.38 -10.49
CA PRO A 234 -5.24 -0.09 -11.81
C PRO A 234 -4.26 -1.27 -11.79
N ALA A 235 -3.48 -1.44 -10.70
CA ALA A 235 -2.57 -2.57 -10.52
C ALA A 235 -3.30 -3.92 -10.40
N SER A 236 -4.55 -3.93 -9.96
CA SER A 236 -5.39 -5.13 -9.82
C SER A 236 -6.18 -5.48 -11.09
N THR A 237 -5.98 -4.73 -12.19
CA THR A 237 -6.57 -5.10 -13.49
C THR A 237 -6.07 -6.48 -13.96
N PRO A 238 -6.94 -7.40 -14.44
CA PRO A 238 -8.33 -7.19 -14.89
C PRO A 238 -9.40 -7.49 -13.82
N TRP A 239 -9.07 -7.63 -12.55
CA TRP A 239 -9.99 -8.09 -11.51
C TRP A 239 -10.60 -6.98 -10.66
N THR A 240 -10.51 -5.71 -11.06
CA THR A 240 -11.06 -4.58 -10.30
C THR A 240 -12.59 -4.62 -10.25
N SER A 241 -13.18 -4.01 -9.22
CA SER A 241 -14.63 -3.87 -9.13
C SER A 241 -15.23 -3.14 -10.33
N SER A 242 -14.53 -2.12 -10.86
CA SER A 242 -14.94 -1.41 -12.07
C SER A 242 -14.99 -2.33 -13.30
N GLU A 243 -13.99 -3.20 -13.50
CA GLU A 243 -13.96 -4.17 -14.60
C GLU A 243 -15.08 -5.22 -14.46
N VAL A 244 -15.30 -5.74 -13.24
CA VAL A 244 -16.40 -6.68 -12.98
C VAL A 244 -17.74 -6.05 -13.31
N ILE A 245 -18.00 -4.82 -12.87
CA ILE A 245 -19.27 -4.11 -13.16
C ILE A 245 -19.41 -3.87 -14.67
N ALA A 246 -18.36 -3.38 -15.34
CA ALA A 246 -18.39 -3.08 -16.78
C ALA A 246 -18.66 -4.33 -17.65
N ASN A 247 -18.36 -5.52 -17.15
CA ASN A 247 -18.55 -6.80 -17.85
C ASN A 247 -19.77 -7.61 -17.39
N THR A 248 -20.54 -7.12 -16.42
CA THR A 248 -21.74 -7.79 -15.87
C THR A 248 -22.98 -6.91 -16.01
N THR A 249 -24.15 -7.46 -15.69
CA THR A 249 -25.41 -6.71 -15.66
C THR A 249 -26.24 -7.12 -14.45
N GLY A 250 -27.09 -6.20 -14.01
CA GLY A 250 -28.13 -6.53 -13.05
C GLY A 250 -27.79 -6.29 -11.60
N LEU A 251 -26.62 -5.76 -11.29
CA LEU A 251 -26.30 -5.26 -9.98
C LEU A 251 -27.07 -3.97 -9.67
N THR A 252 -27.45 -3.83 -8.40
CA THR A 252 -28.06 -2.60 -7.85
C THR A 252 -26.98 -1.67 -7.30
N ALA A 253 -26.06 -2.21 -6.51
CA ALA A 253 -24.90 -1.52 -5.97
C ALA A 253 -23.73 -2.50 -5.74
N PHE A 254 -22.55 -1.97 -5.46
CA PHE A 254 -21.31 -2.71 -5.18
C PHE A 254 -20.63 -2.14 -3.93
N ILE A 255 -20.29 -3.00 -2.98
CA ILE A 255 -19.44 -2.72 -1.82
C ILE A 255 -18.08 -3.30 -2.12
N ASP A 256 -16.99 -2.50 -2.01
CA ASP A 256 -15.65 -2.91 -2.39
C ASP A 256 -14.64 -2.74 -1.24
N GLY A 257 -13.58 -3.51 -1.28
CA GLY A 257 -12.45 -3.50 -0.34
C GLY A 257 -11.11 -3.71 -1.06
N HIS A 258 -10.07 -4.25 -0.38
CA HIS A 258 -8.78 -4.68 -0.89
C HIS A 258 -7.75 -3.56 -1.14
N ALA A 259 -8.14 -2.49 -1.83
CA ALA A 259 -7.22 -1.40 -2.19
C ALA A 259 -7.01 -0.37 -1.07
N HIS A 260 -7.71 -0.49 0.07
CA HIS A 260 -7.72 0.48 1.18
C HIS A 260 -8.10 1.91 0.75
N MET A 261 -8.86 2.04 -0.32
CA MET A 261 -9.29 3.34 -0.87
C MET A 261 -10.65 3.75 -0.30
N THR A 262 -10.82 5.04 -0.02
CA THR A 262 -12.13 5.60 0.37
C THR A 262 -12.72 6.34 -0.82
N PHE A 263 -13.83 5.85 -1.36
CA PHE A 263 -14.56 6.54 -2.43
C PHE A 263 -16.02 6.12 -2.51
N THR A 264 -16.81 6.95 -3.18
CA THR A 264 -18.12 6.60 -3.74
C THR A 264 -18.17 7.06 -5.19
N LYS A 265 -18.56 6.18 -6.10
CA LYS A 265 -18.64 6.53 -7.53
C LYS A 265 -19.67 5.69 -8.28
N PRO A 266 -20.27 6.21 -9.35
CA PRO A 266 -21.05 5.41 -10.28
C PRO A 266 -20.13 4.74 -11.33
N VAL A 267 -20.35 3.47 -11.62
CA VAL A 267 -19.72 2.73 -12.71
C VAL A 267 -20.80 2.23 -13.67
N LYS A 268 -20.53 2.29 -14.98
CA LYS A 268 -21.47 1.78 -15.98
C LYS A 268 -21.34 0.27 -16.12
N ASP A 269 -22.46 -0.45 -15.99
CA ASP A 269 -22.51 -1.87 -16.27
C ASP A 269 -22.49 -2.16 -17.79
N LYS A 270 -22.40 -3.41 -18.17
CA LYS A 270 -22.37 -3.86 -19.57
C LYS A 270 -23.56 -3.39 -20.41
N SER A 271 -24.69 -3.08 -19.78
CA SER A 271 -25.90 -2.54 -20.44
C SER A 271 -25.92 -1.01 -20.50
N GLY A 272 -24.96 -0.32 -19.85
CA GLY A 272 -24.88 1.13 -19.70
C GLY A 272 -25.66 1.69 -18.50
N LYS A 273 -26.26 0.83 -17.65
CA LYS A 273 -26.91 1.22 -16.39
C LYS A 273 -25.82 1.61 -15.38
N SER A 274 -26.11 2.63 -14.56
CA SER A 274 -25.21 3.06 -13.48
C SER A 274 -25.37 2.17 -12.27
N VAL A 275 -24.29 1.58 -11.79
CA VAL A 275 -24.15 0.86 -10.52
C VAL A 275 -23.39 1.73 -9.55
N GLN A 276 -23.90 1.97 -8.35
CA GLN A 276 -23.23 2.75 -7.33
C GLN A 276 -22.20 1.87 -6.61
N VAL A 277 -20.99 2.40 -6.41
CA VAL A 277 -19.90 1.71 -5.72
C VAL A 277 -19.53 2.48 -4.47
N VAL A 278 -19.32 1.79 -3.35
CA VAL A 278 -18.76 2.34 -2.11
C VAL A 278 -17.58 1.50 -1.66
N SER A 279 -16.49 2.17 -1.28
CA SER A 279 -15.30 1.60 -0.66
C SER A 279 -14.96 2.42 0.59
N THR A 280 -14.63 1.76 1.71
CA THR A 280 -14.67 2.36 3.05
C THR A 280 -13.30 2.81 3.58
N GLY A 281 -12.23 2.57 2.84
CA GLY A 281 -10.86 2.74 3.34
C GLY A 281 -10.40 1.49 4.08
N THR A 282 -9.72 1.68 5.19
CA THR A 282 -9.19 0.61 6.04
C THR A 282 -9.41 0.93 7.51
N LYS A 283 -9.27 -0.06 8.40
CA LYS A 283 -9.27 0.12 9.87
C LYS A 283 -10.47 0.91 10.42
N LEU A 284 -11.65 0.68 9.85
CA LEU A 284 -12.87 1.39 10.23
C LEU A 284 -12.74 2.94 10.16
N GLU A 285 -11.98 3.47 9.18
CA GLU A 285 -11.96 4.91 8.91
C GLU A 285 -13.34 5.44 8.55
N ASN A 286 -14.13 4.63 7.85
CA ASN A 286 -15.50 4.94 7.49
C ASN A 286 -16.39 3.69 7.59
N ILE A 287 -17.71 3.92 7.65
CA ILE A 287 -18.74 2.90 7.43
C ILE A 287 -19.37 3.17 6.07
N GLY A 288 -19.33 2.19 5.17
CA GLY A 288 -20.09 2.26 3.93
C GLY A 288 -21.58 2.22 4.21
N LYS A 289 -22.36 3.07 3.55
CA LYS A 289 -23.81 3.11 3.71
C LYS A 289 -24.49 3.14 2.36
N ILE A 290 -25.36 2.15 2.12
CA ILE A 290 -26.26 2.10 0.98
C ILE A 290 -27.68 2.27 1.51
N VAL A 291 -28.47 3.15 0.88
CA VAL A 291 -29.90 3.29 1.16
C VAL A 291 -30.65 2.98 -0.13
N ILE A 292 -31.54 2.00 -0.09
CA ILE A 292 -32.46 1.66 -1.18
C ILE A 292 -33.83 2.23 -0.80
N ASP A 293 -34.29 3.23 -1.53
CA ASP A 293 -35.57 3.88 -1.29
C ASP A 293 -36.76 3.06 -1.78
N ALA A 294 -37.95 3.49 -1.44
CA ALA A 294 -39.21 2.84 -1.85
C ALA A 294 -39.40 2.73 -3.38
N LYS A 295 -38.61 3.48 -4.18
CA LYS A 295 -38.60 3.39 -5.65
C LYS A 295 -37.54 2.42 -6.18
N GLY A 296 -36.75 1.82 -5.29
CA GLY A 296 -35.65 0.94 -5.63
C GLY A 296 -34.38 1.67 -6.11
N ILE A 297 -34.23 2.95 -5.79
CA ILE A 297 -33.05 3.74 -6.12
C ILE A 297 -32.03 3.57 -4.99
N ALA A 298 -30.85 3.03 -5.32
CA ALA A 298 -29.75 2.92 -4.38
C ALA A 298 -28.91 4.20 -4.39
N THR A 299 -28.67 4.76 -3.20
CA THR A 299 -27.70 5.83 -2.95
C THR A 299 -26.60 5.31 -2.04
N VAL A 300 -25.37 5.81 -2.22
CA VAL A 300 -24.20 5.39 -1.45
C VAL A 300 -23.50 6.58 -0.79
N SER A 301 -22.96 6.37 0.40
CA SER A 301 -22.14 7.34 1.12
C SER A 301 -21.14 6.62 2.02
N ASN A 302 -20.08 7.32 2.41
CA ASN A 302 -19.21 6.94 3.52
C ASN A 302 -19.60 7.76 4.74
N VAL A 303 -19.78 7.09 5.88
CA VAL A 303 -20.04 7.69 7.19
C VAL A 303 -18.71 7.81 7.90
N THR A 304 -18.35 9.04 8.26
CA THR A 304 -17.07 9.36 8.88
C THR A 304 -17.04 9.07 10.39
N ALA A 305 -15.85 9.06 10.98
CA ALA A 305 -15.68 8.90 12.43
C ALA A 305 -16.35 10.06 13.22
N GLU A 306 -16.50 11.26 12.64
CA GLU A 306 -17.22 12.37 13.27
C GLU A 306 -18.72 12.06 13.34
N GLU A 307 -19.31 11.53 12.27
CA GLU A 307 -20.74 11.16 12.19
C GLU A 307 -21.06 9.93 13.06
N ALA A 308 -20.11 8.99 13.22
CA ALA A 308 -20.23 7.79 14.05
C ALA A 308 -19.46 7.91 15.39
N SER A 309 -19.43 9.09 15.99
CA SER A 309 -18.64 9.40 17.20
C SER A 309 -19.18 8.77 18.49
N ALA A 310 -20.47 8.43 18.56
CA ALA A 310 -21.04 7.71 19.68
C ALA A 310 -20.43 6.30 19.82
N LYS A 311 -20.33 5.80 21.05
CA LYS A 311 -19.82 4.43 21.33
C LYS A 311 -20.88 3.62 22.06
N ASP A 312 -21.07 2.38 21.66
CA ASP A 312 -21.93 1.44 22.35
C ASP A 312 -21.18 0.81 23.54
N ALA A 313 -21.73 0.97 24.74
CA ALA A 313 -21.07 0.56 25.98
C ALA A 313 -20.92 -0.97 26.10
N ASP A 314 -21.88 -1.74 25.61
CA ASP A 314 -21.87 -3.20 25.69
C ASP A 314 -20.79 -3.76 24.76
N MET A 315 -20.71 -3.27 23.53
CA MET A 315 -19.68 -3.65 22.58
C MET A 315 -18.29 -3.20 23.04
N GLU A 316 -18.15 -1.99 23.60
CA GLU A 316 -16.89 -1.53 24.17
C GLU A 316 -16.42 -2.45 25.31
N ALA A 317 -17.33 -2.86 26.20
CA ALA A 317 -17.00 -3.79 27.28
C ALA A 317 -16.61 -5.18 26.74
N PHE A 318 -17.27 -5.66 25.68
CA PHE A 318 -16.93 -6.92 25.04
C PHE A 318 -15.55 -6.90 24.40
N VAL A 319 -15.21 -5.86 23.63
CA VAL A 319 -13.89 -5.66 23.03
C VAL A 319 -12.80 -5.60 24.11
N LYS A 320 -12.99 -4.80 25.19
CA LYS A 320 -12.06 -4.72 26.32
C LYS A 320 -11.83 -6.07 27.01
N LYS A 321 -12.87 -6.89 27.14
CA LYS A 321 -12.75 -8.24 27.71
C LYS A 321 -11.87 -9.15 26.85
N ILE A 322 -11.93 -9.02 25.53
CA ILE A 322 -11.05 -9.76 24.61
C ILE A 322 -9.62 -9.21 24.70
N GLN A 323 -9.43 -7.89 24.65
CA GLN A 323 -8.12 -7.23 24.74
C GLN A 323 -7.38 -7.61 26.04
N ALA A 324 -8.08 -7.68 27.16
CA ALA A 324 -7.50 -8.07 28.45
C ALA A 324 -6.81 -9.46 28.44
N LYS A 325 -7.11 -10.32 27.47
CA LYS A 325 -6.50 -11.66 27.37
C LYS A 325 -5.03 -11.62 26.90
N TYR A 326 -4.59 -10.53 26.25
CA TYR A 326 -3.24 -10.43 25.69
C TYR A 326 -2.49 -9.11 25.99
N THR A 327 -3.12 -8.18 26.69
CA THR A 327 -2.58 -6.82 26.96
C THR A 327 -1.22 -6.84 27.68
N GLU A 328 -0.98 -7.77 28.62
CA GLU A 328 0.30 -7.86 29.34
C GLU A 328 1.46 -8.18 28.38
N LEU A 329 1.26 -9.12 27.45
CA LEU A 329 2.27 -9.48 26.46
C LEU A 329 2.47 -8.36 25.46
N GLU A 330 1.38 -7.77 24.98
CA GLU A 330 1.39 -6.69 23.99
C GLU A 330 2.19 -5.47 24.48
N ASN A 331 1.98 -5.06 25.71
CA ASN A 331 2.63 -3.89 26.31
C ASN A 331 4.07 -4.14 26.81
N LYS A 332 4.59 -5.37 26.68
CA LYS A 332 5.96 -5.67 27.08
C LYS A 332 6.95 -4.91 26.22
N VAL A 333 7.74 -3.99 26.82
CA VAL A 333 8.82 -3.29 26.11
C VAL A 333 9.92 -4.27 25.74
N VAL A 334 10.25 -4.35 24.47
CA VAL A 334 11.24 -5.28 23.91
C VAL A 334 12.45 -4.56 23.29
N ALA A 335 12.32 -3.27 22.98
CA ALA A 335 13.37 -2.46 22.36
C ALA A 335 13.11 -0.96 22.59
N LYS A 336 13.99 -0.10 22.04
CA LYS A 336 13.80 1.36 21.97
C LYS A 336 14.23 1.89 20.63
N THR A 337 13.70 3.06 20.26
CA THR A 337 14.19 3.81 19.11
C THR A 337 14.33 5.30 19.43
N SER A 338 15.44 5.89 19.04
CA SER A 338 15.69 7.34 19.18
C SER A 338 15.12 8.16 18.00
N VAL A 339 14.59 7.50 16.97
CA VAL A 339 14.09 8.11 15.74
C VAL A 339 12.74 7.52 15.36
N LYS A 340 11.91 8.27 14.66
CA LYS A 340 10.69 7.72 14.06
C LYS A 340 11.04 6.79 12.90
N LEU A 341 10.57 5.55 12.96
CA LEU A 341 10.74 4.54 11.90
C LEU A 341 9.48 4.56 11.04
N ARG A 342 9.62 4.77 9.75
CA ARG A 342 8.51 5.12 8.86
C ARG A 342 8.37 4.17 7.69
N ILE A 343 7.13 3.92 7.32
CA ILE A 343 6.71 3.34 6.04
C ILE A 343 6.07 4.39 5.13
N SER A 344 5.86 5.61 5.65
CA SER A 344 5.14 6.74 5.01
C SER A 344 5.92 8.05 5.10
N ASP A 345 5.51 9.05 4.32
CA ASP A 345 6.00 10.42 4.41
C ASP A 345 5.34 11.21 5.58
N ASP A 346 5.60 12.53 5.65
CA ASP A 346 5.03 13.40 6.68
C ASP A 346 3.53 13.69 6.48
N ASN A 347 2.94 13.31 5.35
CA ASN A 347 1.53 13.43 5.04
C ASN A 347 0.81 12.08 5.09
N ASP A 348 1.44 11.07 5.69
CA ASP A 348 0.99 9.67 5.79
C ASP A 348 0.78 8.96 4.43
N ASN A 349 1.35 9.50 3.34
CA ASN A 349 1.40 8.75 2.08
C ASN A 349 2.36 7.58 2.23
N ARG A 350 1.89 6.37 1.96
CA ARG A 350 2.69 5.16 2.09
C ARG A 350 3.78 5.09 1.02
N LEU A 351 5.03 4.96 1.43
CA LEU A 351 6.22 4.90 0.56
C LEU A 351 6.82 3.50 0.44
N VAL A 352 6.70 2.68 1.48
CA VAL A 352 7.39 1.38 1.60
C VAL A 352 7.12 0.41 0.44
N ARG A 353 6.05 0.65 -0.33
CA ARG A 353 5.64 -0.15 -1.50
C ARG A 353 6.10 0.44 -2.84
N SER A 354 6.84 1.53 -2.83
CA SER A 354 7.33 2.22 -4.04
C SER A 354 8.69 2.87 -3.89
N GLU A 355 9.15 3.09 -2.65
CA GLU A 355 10.39 3.78 -2.32
C GLU A 355 11.11 3.10 -1.15
N GLU A 356 12.40 3.41 -0.97
CA GLU A 356 13.17 3.03 0.21
C GLU A 356 12.67 3.76 1.45
N THR A 357 12.53 3.04 2.57
CA THR A 357 12.14 3.62 3.85
C THR A 357 13.10 3.21 4.96
N ASN A 358 13.26 4.05 5.99
CA ASN A 358 14.16 3.74 7.09
C ASN A 358 13.72 2.52 7.92
N LEU A 359 12.41 2.26 8.04
CA LEU A 359 11.92 1.03 8.65
C LEU A 359 12.15 -0.18 7.73
N GLY A 360 12.00 0.00 6.41
CA GLY A 360 12.34 -1.02 5.43
C GLY A 360 13.81 -1.43 5.49
N ASP A 361 14.71 -0.44 5.62
CA ASP A 361 16.14 -0.68 5.81
C ASP A 361 16.43 -1.46 7.09
N LEU A 362 15.80 -1.07 8.21
CA LEU A 362 15.96 -1.75 9.50
C LEU A 362 15.48 -3.21 9.42
N CYS A 363 14.33 -3.47 8.81
CA CYS A 363 13.81 -4.81 8.62
C CYS A 363 14.73 -5.66 7.74
N ALA A 364 15.20 -5.13 6.60
CA ALA A 364 16.11 -5.86 5.71
C ALA A 364 17.46 -6.13 6.38
N ASP A 365 18.01 -5.19 7.15
CA ASP A 365 19.22 -5.38 7.94
C ASP A 365 19.04 -6.46 9.02
N ALA A 366 17.87 -6.52 9.64
CA ALA A 366 17.56 -7.57 10.61
C ALA A 366 17.67 -8.96 9.98
N TYR A 367 17.03 -9.21 8.85
CA TYR A 367 17.13 -10.49 8.15
C TYR A 367 18.56 -10.81 7.73
N LYS A 368 19.26 -9.84 7.11
CA LYS A 368 20.64 -10.05 6.66
C LYS A 368 21.58 -10.42 7.79
N ASN A 369 21.56 -9.66 8.88
CA ASN A 369 22.56 -9.80 9.95
C ASN A 369 22.22 -10.98 10.87
N VAL A 370 20.96 -11.17 11.26
CA VAL A 370 20.56 -12.28 12.15
C VAL A 370 20.78 -13.63 11.48
N LEU A 371 20.50 -13.73 10.16
CA LEU A 371 20.64 -14.98 9.41
C LEU A 371 22.01 -15.15 8.76
N GLY A 372 22.91 -14.16 8.85
CA GLY A 372 24.28 -14.24 8.29
C GLY A 372 24.32 -14.38 6.76
N ALA A 373 23.43 -13.66 6.06
CA ALA A 373 23.32 -13.70 4.61
C ALA A 373 24.16 -12.63 3.92
N ASP A 374 24.40 -12.79 2.61
CA ASP A 374 25.04 -11.77 1.78
C ASP A 374 24.08 -10.63 1.46
N ILE A 375 22.83 -10.99 1.18
CA ILE A 375 21.75 -10.10 0.75
C ILE A 375 20.48 -10.45 1.54
N ALA A 376 19.65 -9.47 1.83
CA ALA A 376 18.29 -9.72 2.31
C ALA A 376 17.27 -8.90 1.54
N PHE A 377 16.09 -9.47 1.36
CA PHE A 377 14.89 -8.85 0.81
C PHE A 377 13.75 -8.88 1.83
N VAL A 378 13.00 -7.78 1.92
CA VAL A 378 11.72 -7.72 2.62
C VAL A 378 10.73 -7.01 1.71
N ASN A 379 9.61 -7.64 1.41
CA ASN A 379 8.58 -7.02 0.57
C ASN A 379 7.89 -5.88 1.32
N GLY A 380 7.63 -4.78 0.65
CA GLY A 380 6.98 -3.61 1.24
C GLY A 380 5.58 -3.88 1.78
N GLY A 381 4.89 -4.90 1.22
CA GLY A 381 3.61 -5.40 1.73
C GLY A 381 3.71 -6.06 3.10
N GLY A 382 4.89 -6.58 3.47
CA GLY A 382 5.17 -7.22 4.76
C GLY A 382 5.47 -6.26 5.92
N ILE A 383 5.57 -4.94 5.67
CA ILE A 383 5.87 -3.92 6.68
C ILE A 383 4.67 -2.99 6.79
N ARG A 384 3.91 -3.06 7.90
CA ARG A 384 2.53 -2.60 7.94
C ARG A 384 2.28 -1.26 8.63
N VAL A 385 3.10 -0.88 9.61
CA VAL A 385 2.88 0.35 10.43
C VAL A 385 4.19 1.10 10.66
N ASN A 386 4.07 2.41 10.96
CA ASN A 386 5.18 3.21 11.49
C ASN A 386 5.44 2.85 12.95
N VAL A 387 6.65 3.14 13.46
CA VAL A 387 7.01 3.06 14.87
C VAL A 387 7.52 4.42 15.32
N ASP A 388 6.91 4.99 16.36
CA ASP A 388 7.33 6.29 16.90
C ASP A 388 8.60 6.18 17.75
N ALA A 389 9.29 7.32 17.94
CA ALA A 389 10.46 7.36 18.82
C ALA A 389 10.04 7.14 20.28
N GLY A 390 10.77 6.29 20.99
CA GLY A 390 10.48 5.91 22.37
C GLY A 390 10.76 4.45 22.66
N ASP A 391 10.03 3.90 23.62
CA ASP A 391 9.99 2.47 23.89
C ASP A 391 9.25 1.76 22.75
N ILE A 392 9.70 0.58 22.39
CA ILE A 392 9.05 -0.28 21.39
C ILE A 392 8.49 -1.49 22.12
N THR A 393 7.19 -1.70 22.03
CA THR A 393 6.50 -2.83 22.64
C THR A 393 6.49 -4.06 21.73
N TYR A 394 6.21 -5.23 22.32
CA TYR A 394 6.04 -6.47 21.57
C TYR A 394 4.88 -6.34 20.54
N GLY A 395 3.79 -5.69 20.94
CA GLY A 395 2.64 -5.43 20.08
C GLY A 395 2.99 -4.57 18.88
N GLU A 396 3.79 -3.51 19.05
CA GLU A 396 4.24 -2.67 17.94
C GLU A 396 5.10 -3.46 16.93
N ILE A 397 5.98 -4.35 17.41
CA ILE A 397 6.76 -5.22 16.52
C ILE A 397 5.87 -6.21 15.76
N ILE A 398 4.87 -6.80 16.42
CA ILE A 398 3.89 -7.65 15.74
C ILE A 398 3.10 -6.82 14.71
N ALA A 399 2.71 -5.60 15.04
CA ALA A 399 2.01 -4.73 14.09
C ALA A 399 2.87 -4.37 12.86
N VAL A 400 4.20 -4.28 13.01
CA VAL A 400 5.12 -4.14 11.86
C VAL A 400 5.11 -5.39 10.98
N HIS A 401 5.19 -6.60 11.56
CA HIS A 401 5.23 -7.89 10.87
C HIS A 401 4.11 -8.83 11.40
N PRO A 402 2.84 -8.64 10.97
CA PRO A 402 1.72 -9.36 11.60
C PRO A 402 1.40 -10.72 10.99
N PHE A 403 2.16 -11.17 9.99
CA PHE A 403 1.83 -12.37 9.22
C PHE A 403 2.33 -13.67 9.86
N GLY A 404 3.33 -13.58 10.73
CA GLY A 404 3.92 -14.76 11.37
C GLY A 404 4.74 -15.60 10.40
N ASN A 405 5.36 -14.99 9.40
CA ASN A 405 6.22 -15.66 8.45
C ASN A 405 7.51 -16.18 9.10
N MET A 406 8.04 -17.30 8.61
CA MET A 406 9.26 -17.88 9.11
C MET A 406 10.47 -17.46 8.28
N ALA A 407 11.51 -16.95 8.93
CA ALA A 407 12.74 -16.54 8.29
C ALA A 407 13.51 -17.73 7.70
N CYS A 408 14.03 -17.58 6.51
CA CYS A 408 14.84 -18.60 5.83
C CYS A 408 15.94 -17.96 4.95
N VAL A 409 16.91 -18.79 4.56
CA VAL A 409 18.00 -18.43 3.64
C VAL A 409 18.07 -19.44 2.50
N VAL A 410 18.15 -18.95 1.28
CA VAL A 410 18.34 -19.76 0.07
C VAL A 410 19.61 -19.37 -0.70
N GLU A 411 20.13 -20.28 -1.53
CA GLU A 411 21.11 -19.92 -2.56
C GLU A 411 20.37 -19.33 -3.77
N ALA A 412 20.65 -18.06 -4.12
CA ALA A 412 20.07 -17.40 -5.29
C ALA A 412 21.17 -16.95 -6.25
N THR A 413 20.98 -17.15 -7.55
CA THR A 413 21.91 -16.64 -8.57
C THR A 413 21.78 -15.10 -8.70
N GLY A 414 22.85 -14.45 -9.16
CA GLY A 414 22.77 -13.02 -9.45
C GLY A 414 21.69 -12.69 -10.49
N GLN A 415 21.44 -13.59 -11.45
CA GLN A 415 20.34 -13.40 -12.40
C GLN A 415 18.98 -13.40 -11.69
N GLN A 416 18.70 -14.36 -10.79
CA GLN A 416 17.46 -14.39 -10.01
C GLN A 416 17.29 -13.15 -9.12
N ILE A 417 18.39 -12.66 -8.53
CA ILE A 417 18.38 -11.42 -7.74
C ILE A 417 18.00 -10.23 -8.62
N LYS A 418 18.61 -10.11 -9.83
CA LYS A 418 18.28 -9.04 -10.77
C LYS A 418 16.83 -9.11 -11.24
N ASP A 419 16.33 -10.31 -11.55
CA ASP A 419 14.95 -10.54 -11.96
C ASP A 419 13.96 -10.16 -10.85
N ALA A 420 14.28 -10.50 -9.59
CA ALA A 420 13.46 -10.14 -8.44
C ALA A 420 13.40 -8.63 -8.20
N LEU A 421 14.55 -7.93 -8.32
CA LEU A 421 14.58 -6.46 -8.21
C LEU A 421 13.75 -5.81 -9.32
N GLU A 422 13.86 -6.30 -10.56
CA GLU A 422 13.05 -5.84 -11.71
C GLU A 422 11.56 -6.06 -11.47
N PHE A 423 11.20 -7.27 -11.02
CA PHE A 423 9.81 -7.63 -10.73
C PHE A 423 9.22 -6.80 -9.58
N GLY A 424 9.98 -6.60 -8.50
CA GLY A 424 9.56 -5.74 -7.38
C GLY A 424 9.36 -4.29 -7.79
N ALA A 425 10.23 -3.77 -8.70
CA ALA A 425 10.22 -2.38 -9.15
C ALA A 425 9.19 -2.07 -10.26
N ARG A 426 8.42 -3.07 -10.75
CA ARG A 426 7.56 -2.93 -11.96
C ARG A 426 6.56 -1.77 -11.92
N ASN A 427 6.06 -1.41 -10.73
CA ASN A 427 5.05 -0.36 -10.57
C ASN A 427 5.64 1.00 -10.14
N VAL A 428 6.95 1.10 -9.87
CA VAL A 428 7.56 2.36 -9.44
C VAL A 428 7.34 3.47 -10.48
N GLY A 429 6.82 4.60 -10.02
CA GLY A 429 6.41 5.72 -10.85
C GLY A 429 5.02 5.59 -11.48
N LYS A 430 4.29 4.49 -11.23
CA LYS A 430 2.91 4.26 -11.73
C LYS A 430 1.92 3.99 -10.59
N GLY A 431 2.37 3.42 -9.48
CA GLY A 431 1.55 3.07 -8.33
C GLY A 431 2.33 2.23 -7.33
N GLU A 432 1.63 1.71 -6.33
CA GLU A 432 2.19 0.85 -5.29
C GLU A 432 2.34 -0.60 -5.75
N ASN A 433 3.24 -1.33 -5.09
CA ASN A 433 3.41 -2.77 -5.28
C ASN A 433 3.81 -3.41 -3.94
N GLY A 434 2.97 -4.29 -3.39
CA GLY A 434 3.30 -5.06 -2.18
C GLY A 434 4.62 -5.81 -2.28
N GLY A 435 4.94 -6.32 -3.45
CA GLY A 435 6.20 -6.98 -3.77
C GLY A 435 7.38 -6.03 -4.03
N PHE A 436 7.27 -4.71 -3.79
CA PHE A 436 8.43 -3.82 -3.84
C PHE A 436 9.43 -4.21 -2.74
N LEU A 437 10.71 -4.37 -3.10
CA LEU A 437 11.71 -4.94 -2.20
C LEU A 437 12.48 -3.86 -1.44
N GLN A 438 12.38 -3.87 -0.12
CA GLN A 438 13.33 -3.24 0.78
C GLN A 438 14.55 -4.17 0.89
N VAL A 439 15.77 -3.63 0.80
CA VAL A 439 16.97 -4.44 0.59
C VAL A 439 18.06 -4.18 1.61
N SER A 440 18.89 -5.21 1.89
CA SER A 440 20.14 -5.10 2.61
C SER A 440 21.26 -5.89 1.91
N GLY A 441 22.50 -5.43 2.03
CA GLY A 441 23.67 -6.04 1.42
C GLY A 441 23.89 -5.65 -0.05
N LEU A 442 22.97 -4.95 -0.67
CA LEU A 442 23.10 -4.41 -2.02
C LEU A 442 22.55 -2.99 -2.17
N THR A 443 22.93 -2.34 -3.27
CA THR A 443 22.35 -1.07 -3.73
C THR A 443 22.01 -1.17 -5.21
N TYR A 444 21.02 -0.41 -5.70
CA TYR A 444 20.63 -0.41 -7.10
C TYR A 444 19.88 0.85 -7.51
N ASP A 445 19.82 1.12 -8.82
CA ASP A 445 19.07 2.21 -9.42
C ASP A 445 17.81 1.66 -10.11
N ILE A 446 16.69 2.40 -10.04
CA ILE A 446 15.43 2.15 -10.77
C ILE A 446 15.21 3.27 -11.78
N ASN A 447 15.25 2.96 -13.05
CA ASN A 447 15.10 3.93 -14.15
C ASN A 447 13.62 4.00 -14.58
N THR A 448 12.86 4.95 -14.05
CA THR A 448 11.41 5.05 -14.32
C THR A 448 11.08 5.51 -15.75
N PHE A 449 12.07 5.92 -16.53
CA PHE A 449 11.93 6.22 -17.96
C PHE A 449 11.98 4.98 -18.87
N ILE A 450 12.32 3.80 -18.31
CA ILE A 450 12.24 2.50 -18.98
C ILE A 450 10.89 1.88 -18.60
N GLU A 451 10.08 1.51 -19.60
CA GLU A 451 8.81 0.84 -19.37
C GLU A 451 9.03 -0.58 -18.83
N PRO A 452 8.24 -1.03 -17.85
CA PRO A 452 8.32 -2.40 -17.35
C PRO A 452 8.11 -3.41 -18.50
N SER A 453 8.99 -4.39 -18.60
CA SER A 453 8.95 -5.43 -19.63
C SER A 453 8.89 -6.83 -19.00
N ILE A 454 7.96 -7.04 -18.08
CA ILE A 454 7.79 -8.28 -17.32
C ILE A 454 6.58 -9.03 -17.83
N GLU A 455 6.75 -10.33 -18.05
CA GLU A 455 5.67 -11.27 -18.30
C GLU A 455 5.29 -11.94 -16.98
N ILE A 456 4.00 -11.92 -16.65
CA ILE A 456 3.39 -12.62 -15.51
C ILE A 456 2.34 -13.60 -16.03
N ASN A 457 2.07 -14.65 -15.28
CA ASN A 457 0.99 -15.59 -15.61
C ASN A 457 -0.36 -15.14 -14.99
N ASP A 458 -1.43 -15.89 -15.25
CA ASP A 458 -2.79 -15.63 -14.76
C ASP A 458 -2.91 -15.61 -13.21
N LYS A 459 -1.88 -16.09 -12.51
CA LYS A 459 -1.81 -16.09 -11.04
C LYS A 459 -0.95 -14.95 -10.48
N GLY A 460 -0.51 -14.00 -11.34
CA GLY A 460 0.37 -12.90 -10.94
C GLY A 460 1.82 -13.32 -10.68
N GLU A 461 2.20 -14.55 -11.02
CA GLU A 461 3.54 -15.07 -10.81
C GLU A 461 4.49 -14.61 -11.92
N PHE A 462 5.73 -14.31 -11.55
CA PHE A 462 6.79 -13.96 -12.48
C PHE A 462 7.07 -15.08 -13.48
N VAL A 463 7.14 -14.76 -14.76
CA VAL A 463 7.54 -15.68 -15.82
C VAL A 463 8.95 -15.33 -16.31
N LYS A 464 9.15 -14.13 -16.82
CA LYS A 464 10.44 -13.64 -17.31
C LYS A 464 10.44 -12.15 -17.57
N VAL A 465 11.61 -11.57 -17.77
CA VAL A 465 11.79 -10.24 -18.36
C VAL A 465 11.86 -10.37 -19.88
N THR A 466 11.06 -9.61 -20.61
CA THR A 466 10.92 -9.72 -22.07
C THR A 466 11.66 -8.63 -22.84
N GLY A 467 12.18 -7.61 -22.16
CA GLY A 467 12.84 -6.45 -22.78
C GLY A 467 13.96 -5.87 -21.93
N GLU A 468 14.06 -4.55 -21.91
CA GLU A 468 15.09 -3.83 -21.15
C GLU A 468 14.76 -3.80 -19.66
N TYR A 469 15.75 -4.03 -18.80
CA TYR A 469 15.61 -3.91 -17.35
C TYR A 469 15.55 -2.45 -16.92
N ARG A 470 14.62 -2.12 -16.02
CA ARG A 470 14.57 -0.83 -15.34
C ARG A 470 15.63 -0.73 -14.26
N VAL A 471 15.98 -1.88 -13.64
CA VAL A 471 17.01 -1.92 -12.60
C VAL A 471 18.40 -1.95 -13.20
N SER A 472 19.29 -1.15 -12.64
CA SER A 472 20.69 -1.02 -13.09
C SER A 472 21.62 -0.70 -11.90
N ASN A 473 22.93 -0.66 -12.14
CA ASN A 473 23.95 -0.35 -11.14
C ASN A 473 23.79 -1.17 -9.85
N ILE A 474 23.48 -2.47 -10.00
CA ILE A 474 23.30 -3.36 -8.85
C ILE A 474 24.67 -3.69 -8.27
N MET A 475 24.91 -3.25 -7.03
CA MET A 475 26.19 -3.44 -6.34
C MET A 475 25.99 -4.28 -5.09
N VAL A 476 26.71 -5.38 -4.94
CA VAL A 476 26.69 -6.25 -3.76
C VAL A 476 28.04 -6.14 -3.04
N GLY A 477 28.02 -5.69 -1.78
CA GLY A 477 29.25 -5.45 -1.03
C GLY A 477 30.24 -4.49 -1.73
N GLY A 478 29.72 -3.51 -2.48
CA GLY A 478 30.51 -2.51 -3.23
C GLY A 478 31.09 -3.01 -4.55
N LYS A 479 30.71 -4.22 -5.02
CA LYS A 479 31.10 -4.76 -6.32
C LYS A 479 29.86 -4.95 -7.19
N GLU A 480 30.02 -4.84 -8.50
CA GLU A 480 28.94 -5.11 -9.45
C GLU A 480 28.42 -6.55 -9.26
N LEU A 481 27.09 -6.72 -9.37
CA LEU A 481 26.42 -8.01 -9.26
C LEU A 481 26.90 -8.95 -10.36
N ASP A 482 27.48 -10.08 -9.98
CA ASP A 482 27.85 -11.15 -10.88
C ASP A 482 26.63 -12.07 -11.09
N LEU A 483 26.11 -12.10 -12.31
CA LEU A 483 24.87 -12.82 -12.65
C LEU A 483 25.00 -14.34 -12.51
N GLU A 484 26.18 -14.89 -12.71
CA GLU A 484 26.44 -16.33 -12.63
C GLU A 484 26.78 -16.81 -11.22
N LYS A 485 27.15 -15.89 -10.33
CA LYS A 485 27.49 -16.21 -8.95
C LYS A 485 26.24 -16.49 -8.13
N THR A 486 26.32 -17.43 -7.17
CA THR A 486 25.31 -17.63 -6.13
C THR A 486 25.62 -16.79 -4.90
N TYR A 487 24.57 -16.28 -4.28
CA TYR A 487 24.57 -15.46 -3.07
C TYR A 487 23.64 -16.11 -2.03
N LYS A 488 23.96 -15.96 -0.76
CA LYS A 488 23.05 -16.29 0.34
C LYS A 488 22.00 -15.18 0.44
N LEU A 489 20.77 -15.49 0.08
CA LEU A 489 19.64 -14.58 0.13
C LEU A 489 18.76 -14.91 1.32
N ALA A 490 18.61 -13.96 2.26
CA ALA A 490 17.69 -14.04 3.39
C ALA A 490 16.37 -13.37 3.09
N SER A 491 15.29 -13.94 3.51
CA SER A 491 13.96 -13.39 3.64
C SER A 491 13.08 -14.35 4.44
N HIS A 492 11.77 -14.24 4.27
CA HIS A 492 10.80 -15.17 4.87
C HIS A 492 10.29 -16.22 3.87
N ASN A 493 9.74 -17.30 4.42
CA ASN A 493 9.22 -18.46 3.68
C ASN A 493 8.13 -18.08 2.67
N TYR A 494 7.25 -17.13 3.00
CA TYR A 494 6.23 -16.59 2.08
C TYR A 494 6.83 -16.21 0.73
N MET A 495 7.94 -15.44 0.71
CA MET A 495 8.55 -14.97 -0.54
C MET A 495 9.50 -16.00 -1.16
N LEU A 496 10.40 -16.63 -0.38
CA LEU A 496 11.47 -17.44 -0.93
C LEU A 496 11.05 -18.90 -1.22
N LYS A 497 10.08 -19.45 -0.49
CA LYS A 497 9.66 -20.85 -0.59
C LYS A 497 8.28 -21.03 -1.22
N GLN A 498 7.36 -20.07 -0.97
CA GLN A 498 5.96 -20.22 -1.29
C GLN A 498 5.53 -19.43 -2.54
N GLY A 499 6.38 -18.49 -3.01
CA GLY A 499 6.11 -17.68 -4.20
C GLY A 499 5.20 -16.49 -3.94
N GLY A 500 5.10 -16.05 -2.68
CA GLY A 500 4.32 -14.87 -2.30
C GLY A 500 4.72 -13.61 -3.07
N ASP A 501 3.80 -12.69 -3.26
CA ASP A 501 3.91 -11.51 -4.16
C ASP A 501 4.34 -11.87 -5.60
N GLY A 502 4.27 -13.18 -5.99
CA GLY A 502 4.63 -13.68 -7.32
C GLY A 502 6.12 -14.03 -7.50
N PHE A 503 6.93 -14.06 -6.43
CA PHE A 503 8.38 -14.34 -6.47
C PHE A 503 8.71 -15.83 -6.63
N VAL A 504 8.13 -16.48 -7.64
CA VAL A 504 8.32 -17.94 -7.87
C VAL A 504 9.73 -18.32 -8.32
N MET A 505 10.57 -17.35 -8.76
CA MET A 505 11.95 -17.62 -9.18
C MET A 505 12.83 -18.22 -8.08
N PHE A 506 12.44 -18.11 -6.81
CA PHE A 506 13.20 -18.64 -5.68
C PHE A 506 12.70 -20.00 -5.18
N LYS A 507 11.46 -20.40 -5.54
CA LYS A 507 10.72 -21.53 -4.96
C LYS A 507 11.49 -22.86 -4.95
N ASN A 508 12.32 -23.10 -5.97
CA ASN A 508 13.09 -24.35 -6.12
C ASN A 508 14.58 -24.19 -5.77
N ASN A 509 14.96 -23.08 -5.17
CA ASN A 509 16.33 -22.85 -4.80
C ASN A 509 16.73 -23.71 -3.60
N LYS A 510 18.02 -24.02 -3.51
CA LYS A 510 18.56 -24.77 -2.36
C LYS A 510 18.39 -23.94 -1.09
N VAL A 511 17.66 -24.49 -0.13
CA VAL A 511 17.48 -23.91 1.20
C VAL A 511 18.72 -24.16 2.04
N LEU A 512 19.31 -23.11 2.60
CA LEU A 512 20.49 -23.16 3.46
C LEU A 512 20.11 -23.11 4.95
N GLN A 513 19.07 -22.33 5.28
CA GLN A 513 18.49 -22.26 6.61
C GLN A 513 16.97 -22.22 6.44
N ASP A 514 16.26 -23.07 7.18
CA ASP A 514 14.82 -23.21 7.07
C ASP A 514 14.13 -22.93 8.38
N GLU A 515 13.07 -22.13 8.33
CA GLU A 515 12.17 -21.82 9.44
C GLU A 515 12.90 -21.49 10.78
N VAL A 516 13.96 -20.68 10.66
CA VAL A 516 14.89 -20.40 11.77
C VAL A 516 14.21 -19.63 12.90
N MET A 517 13.34 -18.66 12.53
CA MET A 517 12.75 -17.73 13.49
C MET A 517 11.56 -17.02 12.84
N ILE A 518 10.53 -16.70 13.62
CA ILE A 518 9.41 -15.89 13.16
C ILE A 518 9.86 -14.45 12.87
N ASP A 519 9.29 -13.81 11.86
CA ASP A 519 9.70 -12.50 11.32
C ASP A 519 9.77 -11.38 12.36
N ASN A 520 8.78 -11.27 13.24
CA ASN A 520 8.81 -10.29 14.32
C ASN A 520 9.95 -10.54 15.33
N GLN A 521 10.30 -11.80 15.61
CA GLN A 521 11.43 -12.13 16.49
C GLN A 521 12.78 -11.83 15.81
N VAL A 522 12.89 -11.94 14.48
CA VAL A 522 14.09 -11.51 13.72
C VAL A 522 14.38 -10.04 13.99
N LEU A 523 13.36 -9.18 13.92
CA LEU A 523 13.50 -7.75 14.16
C LEU A 523 13.87 -7.46 15.63
N ILE A 524 13.23 -8.12 16.60
CA ILE A 524 13.56 -7.99 18.04
C ILE A 524 15.01 -8.39 18.27
N THR A 525 15.42 -9.57 17.78
CA THR A 525 16.79 -10.09 17.94
C THR A 525 17.83 -9.13 17.36
N TYR A 526 17.56 -8.56 16.17
CA TYR A 526 18.46 -7.60 15.58
C TYR A 526 18.63 -6.35 16.46
N ILE A 527 17.52 -5.78 16.94
CA ILE A 527 17.60 -4.58 17.78
C ILE A 527 18.29 -4.90 19.13
N GLN A 528 17.99 -6.01 19.77
CA GLN A 528 18.55 -6.37 21.06
C GLN A 528 20.04 -6.74 20.98
N ASP A 529 20.41 -7.64 20.07
CA ASP A 529 21.74 -8.23 20.04
C ASP A 529 22.75 -7.43 19.23
N TYR A 530 22.32 -6.86 18.10
CA TYR A 530 23.21 -6.12 17.18
C TYR A 530 23.22 -4.61 17.48
N LEU A 531 22.05 -4.01 17.78
CA LEU A 531 21.91 -2.58 18.07
C LEU A 531 21.92 -2.27 19.58
N LYS A 532 22.20 -3.27 20.43
CA LYS A 532 22.28 -3.11 21.91
C LYS A 532 20.98 -2.57 22.53
N GLY A 533 19.85 -2.99 22.00
CA GLY A 533 18.51 -2.68 22.48
C GLY A 533 17.95 -1.33 22.02
N THR A 534 18.67 -0.56 21.20
CA THR A 534 18.21 0.77 20.77
C THR A 534 18.54 1.04 19.31
N VAL A 535 17.52 1.36 18.52
CA VAL A 535 17.68 1.88 17.15
C VAL A 535 18.13 3.34 17.23
N GLY A 536 19.30 3.64 16.69
CA GLY A 536 19.94 4.95 16.76
C GLY A 536 19.66 5.85 15.55
N SER A 537 20.41 6.96 15.51
CA SER A 537 20.30 7.96 14.44
C SER A 537 20.74 7.46 13.06
N GLU A 538 21.40 6.33 12.97
CA GLU A 538 21.75 5.65 11.71
C GLU A 538 20.51 5.31 10.88
N TYR A 539 19.36 5.13 11.52
CA TYR A 539 18.06 4.93 10.87
C TYR A 539 17.18 6.19 10.85
N ALA A 540 17.73 7.39 11.05
CA ALA A 540 16.95 8.62 10.97
C ALA A 540 16.42 8.92 9.56
N LYS A 541 17.03 8.32 8.53
CA LYS A 541 16.72 8.47 7.10
C LYS A 541 16.92 7.13 6.39
N PRO A 542 16.31 6.94 5.21
CA PRO A 542 16.67 5.87 4.29
C PRO A 542 18.18 5.89 3.99
N GLN A 543 18.78 4.72 3.84
CA GLN A 543 20.23 4.53 3.71
C GLN A 543 20.77 4.87 2.30
N GLY A 544 19.89 5.14 1.33
CA GLY A 544 20.24 5.43 -0.06
C GLY A 544 20.63 4.19 -0.86
N ARG A 545 20.06 3.05 -0.51
CA ARG A 545 20.27 1.75 -1.18
C ARG A 545 19.52 1.65 -2.50
N ILE A 546 18.38 2.32 -2.59
CA ILE A 546 17.48 2.31 -3.73
C ILE A 546 17.38 3.72 -4.30
N LYS A 547 17.87 3.91 -5.52
CA LYS A 547 17.85 5.21 -6.16
C LYS A 547 16.89 5.24 -7.35
N ILE A 548 15.85 6.03 -7.24
CA ILE A 548 14.88 6.23 -8.32
C ILE A 548 15.37 7.35 -9.25
N ILE A 549 15.54 7.02 -10.53
CA ILE A 549 16.00 7.93 -11.57
C ILE A 549 14.84 8.25 -12.49
N SER A 550 14.34 9.49 -12.39
CA SER A 550 13.29 9.98 -13.29
C SER A 550 13.84 10.33 -14.68
N ASN A 551 12.95 10.39 -15.67
CA ASN A 551 13.29 10.81 -17.02
C ASN A 551 13.97 12.20 -17.05
N GLU A 552 13.51 13.14 -16.21
CA GLU A 552 14.09 14.48 -16.11
C GLU A 552 15.50 14.43 -15.51
N ALA A 553 15.72 13.64 -14.45
CA ALA A 553 17.02 13.46 -13.83
C ALA A 553 18.02 12.81 -14.82
N PHE A 554 17.59 11.79 -15.56
CA PHE A 554 18.39 11.12 -16.59
C PHE A 554 18.77 12.08 -17.71
N LYS A 555 17.81 12.84 -18.25
CA LYS A 555 18.07 13.86 -19.27
C LYS A 555 19.08 14.90 -18.78
N THR A 556 18.91 15.38 -17.54
CA THR A 556 19.82 16.34 -16.92
C THR A 556 21.24 15.78 -16.79
N LEU A 557 21.39 14.52 -16.35
CA LEU A 557 22.70 13.86 -16.23
C LEU A 557 23.35 13.65 -17.59
N SER A 558 22.60 13.16 -18.58
CA SER A 558 23.06 12.96 -19.96
C SER A 558 23.57 14.25 -20.59
N GLU A 559 22.83 15.35 -20.43
CA GLU A 559 23.24 16.67 -20.90
C GLU A 559 24.52 17.17 -20.21
N LYS A 560 24.67 16.91 -18.90
CA LYS A 560 25.90 17.27 -18.16
C LYS A 560 27.11 16.52 -18.69
N LEU A 561 26.99 15.21 -18.90
CA LEU A 561 28.06 14.36 -19.44
C LEU A 561 28.43 14.78 -20.86
N GLU A 562 27.43 15.01 -21.72
CA GLU A 562 27.66 15.45 -23.10
C GLU A 562 28.45 16.77 -23.17
N ILE A 563 28.18 17.72 -22.29
CA ILE A 563 28.95 18.98 -22.21
C ILE A 563 30.34 18.74 -21.63
N ALA A 564 30.48 17.97 -20.55
CA ALA A 564 31.75 17.75 -19.88
C ALA A 564 32.81 17.09 -20.78
N GLU A 565 32.35 16.12 -21.60
CA GLU A 565 33.24 15.36 -22.50
C GLU A 565 33.48 16.08 -23.85
N TYR A 566 32.68 17.09 -24.16
CA TYR A 566 32.74 17.73 -25.47
C TYR A 566 34.00 18.62 -25.64
N THR A 567 34.69 18.43 -26.77
CA THR A 567 35.82 19.24 -27.19
C THR A 567 35.57 19.91 -28.55
N CYS A 568 35.68 21.25 -28.60
CA CYS A 568 35.60 21.96 -29.87
C CYS A 568 36.83 21.70 -30.73
N THR A 569 36.68 21.39 -32.00
CA THR A 569 37.74 21.44 -33.02
C THR A 569 37.69 22.78 -33.75
N VAL A 570 38.64 23.67 -33.44
CA VAL A 570 38.64 25.04 -33.97
C VAL A 570 39.55 25.16 -35.19
N LYS A 571 39.09 25.88 -36.19
CA LYS A 571 39.87 26.33 -37.37
C LYS A 571 39.91 27.86 -37.42
N ALA A 572 41.03 28.43 -37.87
CA ALA A 572 41.18 29.86 -38.01
C ALA A 572 41.55 30.22 -39.48
N LYS A 573 40.87 31.20 -40.04
CA LYS A 573 41.18 31.78 -41.34
C LYS A 573 41.55 33.25 -41.15
N SER A 574 42.78 33.62 -41.46
CA SER A 574 43.30 35.00 -41.42
C SER A 574 43.01 35.75 -42.69
N THR A 575 42.65 37.03 -42.58
CA THR A 575 42.40 37.93 -43.74
C THR A 575 43.08 39.29 -43.47
N LYS A 576 43.05 40.20 -44.43
CA LYS A 576 43.55 41.60 -44.28
C LYS A 576 42.75 42.39 -43.23
N SER A 577 41.50 42.02 -42.96
CA SER A 577 40.57 42.78 -42.11
C SER A 577 40.23 42.11 -40.79
N TYR A 578 40.28 40.77 -40.70
CA TYR A 578 39.82 39.99 -39.55
C TYR A 578 40.44 38.59 -39.51
N VAL A 579 40.25 37.92 -38.38
CA VAL A 579 40.43 36.48 -38.27
C VAL A 579 39.05 35.85 -38.04
N GLN A 580 38.70 34.87 -38.89
CA GLN A 580 37.50 34.06 -38.78
C GLN A 580 37.83 32.76 -38.05
N LEU A 581 37.15 32.50 -36.97
CA LEU A 581 37.17 31.20 -36.24
C LEU A 581 35.88 30.42 -36.62
N THR A 582 36.02 29.11 -36.79
CA THR A 582 34.91 28.18 -36.97
C THR A 582 35.18 26.93 -36.15
N TRP A 583 34.15 26.29 -35.65
CA TRP A 583 34.25 25.03 -34.85
C TRP A 583 33.02 24.17 -35.09
N ASN A 584 33.12 22.87 -34.72
CA ASN A 584 32.04 21.93 -34.76
C ASN A 584 30.99 22.26 -33.67
N ALA A 585 29.70 21.91 -33.92
CA ALA A 585 28.64 22.06 -32.96
C ALA A 585 28.63 20.90 -31.95
N CYS A 586 28.34 21.19 -30.69
CA CYS A 586 27.92 20.19 -29.70
C CYS A 586 26.49 19.78 -30.03
N LYS A 587 26.15 18.52 -29.80
CA LYS A 587 24.80 17.98 -30.07
C LYS A 587 23.75 18.43 -29.05
N ALA A 588 24.19 18.73 -27.81
CA ALA A 588 23.27 19.14 -26.75
C ALA A 588 22.57 20.47 -27.07
N ASP A 589 21.29 20.57 -26.82
CA ASP A 589 20.49 21.76 -27.05
C ASP A 589 20.89 22.93 -26.14
N GLY A 590 20.74 24.15 -26.63
CA GLY A 590 20.95 25.37 -25.83
C GLY A 590 22.41 25.67 -25.48
N VAL A 591 23.38 24.98 -26.10
CA VAL A 591 24.81 25.20 -25.88
C VAL A 591 25.25 26.55 -26.40
N LYS A 592 26.10 27.22 -25.63
CA LYS A 592 26.85 28.43 -26.02
C LYS A 592 28.34 28.12 -26.02
N TYR A 593 29.14 28.98 -26.70
CA TYR A 593 30.58 28.83 -26.82
C TYR A 593 31.28 30.05 -26.27
N GLN A 594 32.30 29.84 -25.46
CA GLN A 594 33.21 30.89 -24.99
C GLN A 594 34.47 30.91 -25.83
N VAL A 595 34.74 32.03 -26.49
CA VAL A 595 35.98 32.27 -27.25
C VAL A 595 36.93 33.04 -26.39
N TYR A 596 38.15 32.54 -26.26
CA TYR A 596 39.25 33.19 -25.55
C TYR A 596 40.40 33.53 -26.50
N ARG A 597 41.07 34.61 -26.21
CA ARG A 597 42.20 35.14 -26.98
C ARG A 597 43.36 35.54 -26.11
N SER A 598 44.59 35.29 -26.58
CA SER A 598 45.82 35.76 -25.98
C SER A 598 46.82 36.23 -27.05
N THR A 599 47.79 37.06 -26.66
CA THR A 599 49.00 37.35 -27.44
C THR A 599 50.18 36.46 -27.08
N LYS A 600 50.01 35.62 -26.04
CA LYS A 600 51.00 34.61 -25.59
C LYS A 600 50.43 33.22 -25.89
N SER A 601 51.28 32.28 -26.29
CA SER A 601 50.85 30.93 -26.70
C SER A 601 50.31 30.08 -25.54
N THR A 602 50.79 30.24 -24.35
CA THR A 602 50.53 29.38 -23.20
C THR A 602 49.72 30.04 -22.08
N SER A 603 49.66 31.38 -22.04
CA SER A 603 49.09 32.13 -20.91
C SER A 603 48.35 33.41 -21.35
N GLY A 604 47.72 34.11 -20.39
CA GLY A 604 47.12 35.42 -20.63
C GLY A 604 45.85 35.40 -21.48
N TYR A 605 45.14 34.26 -21.56
CA TYR A 605 43.87 34.14 -22.30
C TYR A 605 42.76 34.91 -21.61
N LYS A 606 42.14 35.83 -22.35
CA LYS A 606 40.96 36.58 -21.88
C LYS A 606 39.75 36.22 -22.73
N LYS A 607 38.57 36.11 -22.09
CA LYS A 607 37.31 35.88 -22.78
C LYS A 607 36.98 37.03 -23.73
N VAL A 608 36.68 36.73 -24.96
CA VAL A 608 36.32 37.72 -26.01
C VAL A 608 34.83 37.80 -26.18
N ILE A 609 34.15 36.66 -26.19
CA ILE A 609 32.71 36.56 -26.40
C ILE A 609 32.15 35.25 -25.89
N THR A 610 30.86 35.24 -25.54
CA THR A 610 30.03 34.04 -25.43
C THR A 610 28.98 34.12 -26.56
N THR A 611 28.83 33.06 -27.36
CA THR A 611 27.97 33.03 -28.51
C THR A 611 27.28 31.66 -28.68
N SER A 612 26.06 31.62 -29.22
CA SER A 612 25.39 30.37 -29.64
C SER A 612 25.80 29.91 -31.07
N LYS A 613 26.54 30.76 -31.81
CA LYS A 613 27.03 30.43 -33.16
C LYS A 613 28.29 29.57 -33.07
N THR A 614 28.51 28.72 -34.07
CA THR A 614 29.70 27.89 -34.25
C THR A 614 30.82 28.63 -34.99
N SER A 615 30.74 29.95 -35.06
CA SER A 615 31.77 30.79 -35.68
C SER A 615 31.88 32.14 -34.98
N TYR A 616 33.06 32.74 -35.04
CA TYR A 616 33.30 34.07 -34.55
C TYR A 616 34.29 34.82 -35.44
N LYS A 617 33.93 36.04 -35.83
CA LYS A 617 34.72 36.95 -36.65
C LYS A 617 35.32 38.05 -35.75
N THR A 618 36.63 38.09 -35.58
CA THR A 618 37.29 39.11 -34.77
C THR A 618 38.00 40.15 -35.63
N THR A 619 37.59 41.40 -35.51
CA THR A 619 38.13 42.55 -36.28
C THR A 619 39.04 43.44 -35.44
N LYS A 620 38.95 43.42 -34.11
CA LYS A 620 39.74 44.23 -33.19
C LYS A 620 41.10 43.57 -32.89
N LEU A 621 41.95 43.47 -33.92
CA LEU A 621 43.29 42.91 -33.84
C LEU A 621 44.32 43.93 -34.37
N THR A 622 45.47 44.04 -33.70
CA THR A 622 46.58 44.83 -34.18
C THR A 622 47.15 44.18 -35.46
N LYS A 623 47.29 44.98 -36.51
CA LYS A 623 47.82 44.55 -37.80
C LYS A 623 49.26 43.97 -37.61
N GLY A 624 49.53 42.84 -38.22
CA GLY A 624 50.83 42.19 -38.15
C GLY A 624 51.08 41.35 -36.88
N LYS A 625 50.28 41.51 -35.80
CA LYS A 625 50.43 40.78 -34.54
C LYS A 625 49.76 39.42 -34.58
N THR A 626 50.45 38.38 -34.03
CA THR A 626 49.87 37.04 -33.90
C THR A 626 49.04 36.95 -32.64
N TYR A 627 47.88 36.31 -32.74
CA TYR A 627 46.98 36.01 -31.65
C TYR A 627 46.70 34.50 -31.59
N TYR A 628 46.53 34.00 -30.36
CA TYR A 628 46.19 32.63 -30.09
C TYR A 628 44.73 32.56 -29.59
N PHE A 629 43.97 31.58 -30.07
CA PHE A 629 42.57 31.41 -29.74
C PHE A 629 42.32 30.00 -29.24
N LYS A 630 41.39 29.87 -28.30
CA LYS A 630 40.80 28.62 -27.89
C LYS A 630 39.32 28.83 -27.58
N VAL A 631 38.52 27.78 -27.76
CA VAL A 631 37.07 27.78 -27.56
C VAL A 631 36.69 26.64 -26.64
N ARG A 632 35.66 26.81 -25.84
CA ARG A 632 34.98 25.72 -25.12
C ARG A 632 33.48 25.91 -25.19
N ALA A 633 32.76 24.79 -25.14
CA ALA A 633 31.31 24.79 -24.97
C ALA A 633 30.95 25.12 -23.52
N ILE A 634 29.78 25.72 -23.33
CA ILE A 634 29.16 25.93 -22.02
C ILE A 634 27.67 25.72 -22.10
N LYS A 635 27.05 25.19 -21.03
CA LYS A 635 25.60 25.14 -20.85
C LYS A 635 25.27 25.38 -19.38
N THR A 636 24.19 26.13 -19.13
CA THR A 636 23.64 26.30 -17.78
C THR A 636 22.44 25.37 -17.64
N ILE A 637 22.46 24.50 -16.63
CA ILE A 637 21.41 23.53 -16.32
C ILE A 637 21.07 23.73 -14.84
N ASN A 638 19.82 23.99 -14.53
CA ASN A 638 19.32 24.20 -13.17
C ASN A 638 20.16 25.22 -12.37
N GLY A 639 20.48 26.37 -13.00
CA GLY A 639 21.27 27.46 -12.39
C GLY A 639 22.79 27.25 -12.34
N SER A 640 23.31 26.04 -12.60
CA SER A 640 24.73 25.73 -12.62
C SER A 640 25.30 25.72 -14.03
N THR A 641 26.54 26.29 -14.21
CA THR A 641 27.20 26.31 -15.51
C THR A 641 28.23 25.19 -15.65
N TYR A 642 28.02 24.34 -16.67
CA TYR A 642 28.89 23.24 -17.04
C TYR A 642 29.77 23.64 -18.23
N TYR A 643 31.01 23.11 -18.29
CA TYR A 643 32.04 23.49 -19.24
C TYR A 643 32.56 22.24 -19.94
N GLY A 644 32.63 22.29 -21.27
CA GLY A 644 33.38 21.33 -22.08
C GLY A 644 34.90 21.57 -22.00
N HIS A 645 35.66 20.62 -22.54
CA HIS A 645 37.10 20.73 -22.68
C HIS A 645 37.50 21.89 -23.57
N TRP A 646 38.72 22.41 -23.33
CA TRP A 646 39.29 23.41 -24.21
C TRP A 646 39.62 22.80 -25.58
N SER A 647 39.29 23.53 -26.65
CA SER A 647 39.66 23.19 -28.01
C SER A 647 41.18 23.09 -28.21
N ASN A 648 41.58 22.53 -29.35
CA ASN A 648 42.89 22.79 -29.91
C ASN A 648 43.13 24.31 -29.99
N LYS A 649 44.37 24.70 -29.75
CA LYS A 649 44.83 26.08 -29.88
C LYS A 649 45.06 26.39 -31.38
N VAL A 650 44.49 27.50 -31.86
CA VAL A 650 44.70 27.99 -33.20
C VAL A 650 45.35 29.38 -33.18
N THR A 651 46.08 29.69 -34.23
CA THR A 651 46.70 31.01 -34.40
C THR A 651 45.99 31.78 -35.50
N GLY A 652 45.90 33.09 -35.32
CA GLY A 652 45.40 34.00 -36.35
C GLY A 652 46.18 35.31 -36.30
N LYS A 653 46.44 35.83 -37.49
CA LYS A 653 47.12 37.10 -37.71
C LYS A 653 46.35 37.92 -38.72
N ARG A 654 45.97 39.15 -38.36
CA ARG A 654 45.49 40.08 -39.35
C ARG A 654 46.66 40.44 -40.27
N ALA A 655 46.51 40.21 -41.59
CA ALA A 655 47.59 40.46 -42.53
C ALA A 655 48.08 41.92 -42.48
N ALA A 656 49.30 42.12 -42.82
CA ALA A 656 49.95 43.42 -42.78
C ALA A 656 49.32 44.41 -43.77
#